data_d9199f034150fda5c4b170e98e47fce4
#
_entry.id   d9199f034150fda5c4b170e98e47fce4
#
_cell.length_a   1.000
_cell.length_b   1.000
_cell.length_c   1.000
_cell.angle_alpha   90.00
_cell.angle_beta   90.00
_cell.angle_gamma   90.00
#
_symmetry.space_group_name_H-M   'P 1'
#
loop_
_entity.id
_entity.type
_entity.pdbx_description
1 polymer ?
#
loop_
_entity_poly.entity_id
_entity_poly.type
_entity_poly.pdbx_seq_one_letter_code
_entity_poly.pdbx_strand_id
1 'polypeptide(L)'
;MIVLPVLLFLSLNVTFHFLQQTIQNLFQNGKLGAASPLQFEMSWVTKLAWSPVIALSVFGVCFVLGGVLLLKYWLNFRDLKASQKGSARFTTFQEMKQQYRDVPDRKETYTGSGGVPVGRYRDRLYIDDSAVNNLVIGTTRSGKGETFVFSTIDLYSRAERQASLIINDPKGELFASSKETLEARGYQVEVLNLMNPSQSMSYNLLQLTIDAYLDENYSLAQQYARSVAYMLYHDPKAKDPFWGNSSTDLCTALILGLCEQAKHEPEKITMYNVALMLSDLGSRTVTDGMGQEQSALDAFFASFPENHPARMQYTTLHFSGGQTRASILANTNAKLGIFTLDATARLTAQNSLDMKLIGFNRWIRGRALPLSRLTFYFPSGKQLALTTDDDGSFVLHHEEILEVDANIIVESERQRYTVTLTGWTDEADGIFDWTTDAPIDIREVRQHPRPVAVFLIVPDYDPTLNVIASLYVKQVYTSLARVASQATSGRCERQVIFLLDEFGNMPAIEGMANIITVCLGRNLRFNLVIQSYAQLENLYGEDWKTIDGNCGNTHYLLTADESTAELISKKLGEQTIVTKSRSGQTFSLSKSKTESVDGRRLLTSTEVMGLKEGEMLIIRVIKRQDKQQKRIQSYPLFLTGRTAMKYRYEYLADDFNTDRSINDLVIPCAHAHLDLNTLRVPFHLGASVASKTVETDEETLDAKEWRVCDVLQPKILRSIFETTEHDTLSIAAFEQGITDKTIPVTDNQRHFLKTIISKRLEKLRHGV
;
A
#
# COMPACT_ATOMS: atom_id res chain seq x y z
N MET A 1 -27.01 -55.30 10.50
CA MET A 1 -28.33 -55.59 9.84
C MET A 1 -28.87 -56.98 10.17
N ILE A 2 -28.10 -58.05 10.32
CA ILE A 2 -28.57 -59.44 10.50
C ILE A 2 -28.98 -59.75 11.97
N VAL A 3 -28.35 -59.06 12.94
CA VAL A 3 -28.54 -59.37 14.37
C VAL A 3 -29.96 -59.17 14.90
N LEU A 4 -30.63 -58.07 14.53
CA LEU A 4 -31.98 -57.75 15.02
C LEU A 4 -33.06 -58.71 14.50
N PRO A 5 -33.12 -59.07 13.18
CA PRO A 5 -34.02 -60.09 12.69
C PRO A 5 -33.79 -61.47 13.35
N VAL A 6 -32.53 -61.86 13.54
CA VAL A 6 -32.16 -63.12 14.21
C VAL A 6 -32.66 -63.13 15.68
N LEU A 7 -32.44 -62.05 16.42
CA LEU A 7 -32.93 -61.94 17.79
C LEU A 7 -34.47 -61.98 17.89
N LEU A 8 -35.16 -61.32 16.97
CA LEU A 8 -36.62 -61.35 16.86
C LEU A 8 -37.13 -62.76 16.54
N PHE A 9 -36.52 -63.48 15.63
CA PHE A 9 -36.85 -64.85 15.32
C PHE A 9 -36.62 -65.81 16.50
N LEU A 10 -35.47 -65.72 17.15
CA LEU A 10 -35.11 -66.52 18.35
C LEU A 10 -36.09 -66.24 19.46
N SER A 11 -36.45 -64.98 19.73
CA SER A 11 -37.45 -64.59 20.72
C SER A 11 -38.82 -65.20 20.46
N LEU A 12 -39.29 -65.15 19.21
CA LEU A 12 -40.54 -65.75 18.79
C LEU A 12 -40.52 -67.30 18.90
N ASN A 13 -39.40 -67.92 18.52
CA ASN A 13 -39.23 -69.37 18.62
C ASN A 13 -39.30 -69.82 20.11
N VAL A 14 -38.58 -69.15 21.00
CA VAL A 14 -38.64 -69.42 22.43
C VAL A 14 -40.04 -69.18 23.02
N THR A 15 -40.70 -68.08 22.65
CA THR A 15 -42.07 -67.80 23.10
C THR A 15 -43.07 -68.86 22.63
N PHE A 16 -42.89 -69.39 21.43
CA PHE A 16 -43.75 -70.44 20.90
C PHE A 16 -43.52 -71.79 21.62
N HIS A 17 -42.28 -72.17 21.91
CA HIS A 17 -42.00 -73.32 22.77
C HIS A 17 -42.67 -73.18 24.13
N PHE A 18 -42.57 -71.99 24.71
CA PHE A 18 -43.23 -71.68 25.98
C PHE A 18 -44.76 -71.84 25.88
N LEU A 19 -45.37 -71.37 24.81
CA LEU A 19 -46.82 -71.50 24.56
C LEU A 19 -47.19 -72.94 24.34
N GLN A 20 -46.41 -73.72 23.60
CA GLN A 20 -46.64 -75.17 23.41
C GLN A 20 -46.61 -75.95 24.72
N GLN A 21 -45.59 -75.66 25.58
CA GLN A 21 -45.46 -76.25 26.91
C GLN A 21 -46.66 -75.89 27.79
N THR A 22 -47.10 -74.64 27.76
CA THR A 22 -48.30 -74.19 28.48
C THR A 22 -49.56 -74.88 28.03
N ILE A 23 -49.78 -75.01 26.73
CA ILE A 23 -50.90 -75.69 26.15
C ILE A 23 -50.84 -77.20 26.49
N GLN A 24 -49.70 -77.84 26.34
CA GLN A 24 -49.56 -79.26 26.74
C GLN A 24 -49.83 -79.46 28.21
N ASN A 25 -49.37 -78.59 29.09
CA ASN A 25 -49.65 -78.67 30.54
C ASN A 25 -51.13 -78.47 30.86
N LEU A 26 -51.86 -77.63 30.12
CA LEU A 26 -53.27 -77.40 30.25
C LEU A 26 -54.10 -78.61 29.78
N PHE A 27 -53.71 -79.29 28.68
CA PHE A 27 -54.39 -80.41 28.13
C PHE A 27 -54.09 -81.77 28.79
N GLN A 28 -52.90 -81.98 29.33
CA GLN A 28 -52.46 -83.19 30.01
C GLN A 28 -53.00 -83.35 31.45
N ASN A 29 -53.24 -82.27 32.13
CA ASN A 29 -53.61 -82.29 33.53
C ASN A 29 -55.14 -82.14 33.83
N GLY A 30 -56.03 -81.99 32.88
CA GLY A 30 -57.46 -81.96 32.98
C GLY A 30 -58.12 -81.11 34.06
N LYS A 31 -57.36 -80.34 34.80
CA LYS A 31 -57.82 -79.43 35.87
C LYS A 31 -57.08 -78.07 35.77
N LEU A 32 -57.85 -77.01 35.54
CA LEU A 32 -57.38 -75.66 35.68
C LEU A 32 -56.94 -75.37 37.12
N GLY A 33 -55.72 -75.48 37.44
CA GLY A 33 -55.27 -75.14 38.78
C GLY A 33 -53.94 -75.75 39.28
N ALA A 34 -53.37 -76.75 38.61
CA ALA A 34 -52.09 -77.34 38.99
C ALA A 34 -51.06 -77.14 37.83
N ALA A 35 -50.66 -75.93 37.62
CA ALA A 35 -49.56 -75.64 36.72
C ALA A 35 -48.24 -76.05 37.25
N SER A 36 -47.57 -77.06 36.66
CA SER A 36 -46.13 -77.26 36.89
C SER A 36 -45.35 -75.98 36.55
N PRO A 37 -44.35 -75.66 37.32
CA PRO A 37 -43.56 -74.44 37.03
C PRO A 37 -42.96 -74.57 35.65
N LEU A 38 -43.23 -73.58 34.83
CA LEU A 38 -42.67 -73.46 33.49
C LEU A 38 -41.16 -73.33 33.61
N GLN A 39 -40.42 -74.32 33.11
CA GLN A 39 -38.94 -74.24 33.13
C GLN A 39 -38.43 -73.92 31.76
N PHE A 40 -37.62 -72.87 31.69
CA PHE A 40 -36.94 -72.52 30.45
C PHE A 40 -35.81 -73.51 30.17
N GLU A 41 -35.86 -74.16 29.02
CA GLU A 41 -34.82 -75.03 28.54
C GLU A 41 -33.92 -74.32 27.53
N MET A 42 -32.64 -74.36 27.68
CA MET A 42 -31.67 -73.75 26.77
C MET A 42 -31.75 -74.34 25.34
N SER A 43 -32.24 -75.55 25.22
CA SER A 43 -32.51 -76.20 23.94
C SER A 43 -33.56 -75.50 23.06
N TRP A 44 -34.42 -74.62 23.64
CA TRP A 44 -35.45 -73.87 22.91
C TRP A 44 -34.85 -72.75 22.06
N VAL A 45 -33.63 -72.35 22.31
CA VAL A 45 -32.91 -71.36 21.47
C VAL A 45 -32.47 -71.99 20.16
N THR A 46 -32.11 -73.29 20.18
CA THR A 46 -31.55 -74.01 19.02
C THR A 46 -32.48 -74.96 18.31
N LYS A 47 -33.51 -75.50 19.00
CA LYS A 47 -34.54 -76.36 18.39
C LYS A 47 -35.67 -75.48 17.78
N LEU A 48 -36.07 -75.82 16.56
CA LEU A 48 -37.20 -75.15 15.93
C LEU A 48 -38.52 -75.65 16.50
N ALA A 49 -39.40 -74.74 16.91
CA ALA A 49 -40.72 -75.02 17.40
C ALA A 49 -41.73 -75.41 16.29
N TRP A 50 -41.41 -75.18 15.05
CA TRP A 50 -42.22 -75.36 13.89
C TRP A 50 -41.60 -76.29 12.83
N SER A 51 -42.39 -76.73 11.86
CA SER A 51 -41.82 -77.38 10.68
C SER A 51 -40.84 -76.45 9.97
N PRO A 52 -39.83 -77.01 9.28
CA PRO A 52 -38.81 -76.17 8.62
C PRO A 52 -39.35 -75.10 7.66
N VAL A 53 -40.49 -75.45 6.97
CA VAL A 53 -41.11 -74.51 6.04
C VAL A 53 -41.77 -73.31 6.76
N ILE A 54 -42.44 -73.57 7.91
CA ILE A 54 -43.10 -72.55 8.73
C ILE A 54 -41.96 -71.69 9.41
N ALA A 55 -40.94 -72.35 9.91
CA ALA A 55 -39.76 -71.63 10.50
C ALA A 55 -39.11 -70.67 9.50
N LEU A 56 -38.94 -71.08 8.22
CA LEU A 56 -38.42 -70.26 7.15
C LEU A 56 -39.34 -69.06 6.86
N SER A 57 -40.66 -69.30 6.85
CA SER A 57 -41.66 -68.26 6.62
C SER A 57 -41.61 -67.18 7.75
N VAL A 58 -41.63 -67.66 9.03
CA VAL A 58 -41.54 -66.77 10.18
C VAL A 58 -40.22 -66.01 10.23
N PHE A 59 -39.11 -66.65 9.90
CA PHE A 59 -37.81 -65.99 9.76
C PHE A 59 -37.82 -64.90 8.70
N GLY A 60 -38.43 -65.18 7.52
CA GLY A 60 -38.66 -64.22 6.47
C GLY A 60 -39.45 -62.99 6.91
N VAL A 61 -40.56 -63.21 7.65
CA VAL A 61 -41.35 -62.11 8.22
C VAL A 61 -40.54 -61.32 9.26
N CYS A 62 -39.81 -61.99 10.16
CA CYS A 62 -38.92 -61.34 11.13
C CYS A 62 -37.83 -60.53 10.44
N PHE A 63 -37.28 -61.04 9.37
CA PHE A 63 -36.26 -60.35 8.58
C PHE A 63 -36.80 -59.07 7.93
N VAL A 64 -38.02 -59.15 7.35
CA VAL A 64 -38.70 -57.98 6.77
C VAL A 64 -39.05 -56.96 7.86
N LEU A 65 -39.65 -57.38 8.94
CA LEU A 65 -40.00 -56.50 10.08
C LEU A 65 -38.77 -55.85 10.67
N GLY A 66 -37.73 -56.66 10.92
CA GLY A 66 -36.45 -56.16 11.44
C GLY A 66 -35.79 -55.17 10.45
N GLY A 67 -35.86 -55.44 9.14
CA GLY A 67 -35.40 -54.52 8.09
C GLY A 67 -36.17 -53.21 8.08
N VAL A 68 -37.51 -53.28 8.20
CA VAL A 68 -38.36 -52.07 8.27
C VAL A 68 -38.07 -51.24 9.53
N LEU A 69 -37.90 -51.90 10.70
CA LEU A 69 -37.57 -51.21 11.95
C LEU A 69 -36.20 -50.57 11.87
N LEU A 70 -35.21 -51.25 11.32
CA LEU A 70 -33.88 -50.69 11.11
C LEU A 70 -33.88 -49.54 10.08
N LEU A 71 -34.66 -49.69 9.01
CA LEU A 71 -34.83 -48.60 8.01
C LEU A 71 -35.49 -47.39 8.65
N LYS A 72 -36.58 -47.62 9.45
CA LYS A 72 -37.27 -46.55 10.17
C LYS A 72 -36.33 -45.89 11.23
N TYR A 73 -35.54 -46.69 11.93
CA TYR A 73 -34.52 -46.18 12.83
C TYR A 73 -33.47 -45.34 12.08
N TRP A 74 -32.93 -45.87 10.96
CA TRP A 74 -31.94 -45.18 10.13
C TRP A 74 -32.49 -43.89 9.54
N LEU A 75 -33.75 -43.87 9.06
CA LEU A 75 -34.41 -42.67 8.53
C LEU A 75 -34.67 -41.63 9.63
N ASN A 76 -35.07 -42.05 10.84
CA ASN A 76 -35.33 -41.15 11.96
C ASN A 76 -34.07 -40.58 12.60
N PHE A 77 -32.93 -41.28 12.48
CA PHE A 77 -31.65 -40.86 13.00
C PHE A 77 -30.68 -40.42 11.91
N ARG A 78 -31.20 -40.24 10.66
CA ARG A 78 -30.42 -39.63 9.60
C ARG A 78 -30.03 -38.23 10.02
N ASP A 79 -28.72 -37.99 10.06
CA ASP A 79 -28.19 -36.70 10.42
C ASP A 79 -28.86 -35.55 9.65
N LEU A 80 -29.52 -34.64 10.36
CA LEU A 80 -30.05 -33.38 9.84
C LEU A 80 -28.97 -32.42 9.37
N LYS A 81 -27.71 -32.88 9.33
CA LYS A 81 -26.49 -32.12 9.07
C LYS A 81 -26.29 -31.64 7.64
N ALA A 82 -27.29 -31.75 6.79
CA ALA A 82 -27.11 -31.28 5.42
C ALA A 82 -27.23 -29.75 5.36
N SER A 83 -26.17 -29.03 5.67
CA SER A 83 -25.88 -27.63 5.23
C SER A 83 -27.11 -26.71 4.98
N GLN A 84 -28.24 -26.94 5.68
CA GLN A 84 -29.51 -26.28 5.39
C GLN A 84 -29.50 -24.77 5.68
N LYS A 85 -28.70 -24.33 6.64
CA LYS A 85 -28.60 -22.93 7.05
C LYS A 85 -27.21 -22.32 6.88
N GLY A 86 -26.24 -23.10 6.36
CA GLY A 86 -24.88 -22.64 6.08
C GLY A 86 -23.93 -23.81 5.96
N SER A 87 -22.97 -23.71 5.02
CA SER A 87 -21.96 -24.75 4.74
C SER A 87 -20.55 -24.27 5.04
N ALA A 88 -20.39 -23.11 5.66
CA ALA A 88 -19.07 -22.55 5.98
C ALA A 88 -18.36 -23.42 7.02
N ARG A 89 -17.08 -23.60 6.83
CA ARG A 89 -16.17 -24.28 7.75
C ARG A 89 -14.76 -23.73 7.59
N PHE A 90 -13.89 -24.01 8.53
CA PHE A 90 -12.48 -23.72 8.34
C PHE A 90 -11.78 -24.77 7.47
N THR A 91 -10.73 -24.32 6.76
CA THR A 91 -9.83 -25.20 6.01
C THR A 91 -9.07 -26.08 7.00
N THR A 92 -9.01 -27.38 6.75
CA THR A 92 -8.23 -28.31 7.54
C THR A 92 -6.73 -28.17 7.27
N PHE A 93 -5.88 -28.59 8.21
CA PHE A 93 -4.43 -28.57 8.03
C PHE A 93 -3.97 -29.37 6.80
N GLN A 94 -4.62 -30.51 6.51
CA GLN A 94 -4.30 -31.32 5.32
C GLN A 94 -4.62 -30.57 4.04
N GLU A 95 -5.77 -29.90 3.97
CA GLU A 95 -6.14 -29.07 2.83
C GLU A 95 -5.17 -27.90 2.65
N MET A 96 -4.75 -27.26 3.75
CA MET A 96 -3.74 -26.19 3.71
C MET A 96 -2.43 -26.68 3.08
N LYS A 97 -1.94 -27.86 3.48
CA LYS A 97 -0.74 -28.51 2.89
C LYS A 97 -0.89 -28.79 1.38
N GLN A 98 -2.08 -29.13 0.93
CA GLN A 98 -2.35 -29.38 -0.48
C GLN A 98 -2.45 -28.08 -1.29
N GLN A 99 -2.91 -27.00 -0.66
CA GLN A 99 -3.22 -25.74 -1.33
C GLN A 99 -2.05 -24.77 -1.38
N TYR A 100 -1.14 -24.82 -0.40
CA TYR A 100 -0.04 -23.87 -0.25
C TYR A 100 1.33 -24.55 -0.25
N ARG A 101 2.29 -23.85 -0.82
CA ARG A 101 3.68 -24.27 -0.80
C ARG A 101 4.27 -24.08 0.59
N ASP A 102 5.01 -25.07 1.06
CA ASP A 102 5.78 -24.98 2.29
C ASP A 102 7.25 -24.65 1.99
N VAL A 103 7.81 -23.74 2.77
CA VAL A 103 9.20 -23.28 2.67
C VAL A 103 9.86 -23.34 4.05
N PRO A 104 11.21 -23.36 4.12
CA PRO A 104 11.91 -23.27 5.39
C PRO A 104 11.52 -21.99 6.14
N ASP A 105 11.40 -22.04 7.45
CA ASP A 105 10.95 -20.90 8.25
C ASP A 105 12.05 -19.83 8.44
N ARG A 106 13.32 -20.16 8.20
CA ARG A 106 14.47 -19.26 8.33
C ARG A 106 15.70 -19.72 7.52
N LYS A 107 16.67 -18.82 7.34
CA LYS A 107 18.05 -18.98 6.84
C LYS A 107 18.21 -19.57 5.43
N GLU A 108 17.49 -20.61 5.07
CA GLU A 108 17.64 -21.30 3.79
C GLU A 108 16.94 -20.52 2.67
N THR A 109 17.59 -20.43 1.53
CA THR A 109 16.94 -20.03 0.28
C THR A 109 16.00 -21.13 -0.20
N TYR A 110 15.03 -20.79 -1.02
CA TYR A 110 14.07 -21.74 -1.56
C TYR A 110 13.69 -21.40 -3.01
N THR A 111 13.38 -22.42 -3.79
CA THR A 111 13.08 -22.28 -5.22
C THR A 111 11.81 -21.50 -5.49
N GLY A 112 11.75 -20.80 -6.63
CA GLY A 112 10.60 -20.05 -7.10
C GLY A 112 10.43 -18.67 -6.46
N SER A 113 9.23 -18.11 -6.55
CA SER A 113 8.93 -16.75 -6.08
C SER A 113 8.59 -16.72 -4.58
N GLY A 114 8.77 -15.56 -3.96
CA GLY A 114 8.29 -15.30 -2.60
C GLY A 114 6.77 -15.23 -2.51
N GLY A 115 6.26 -15.15 -1.29
CA GLY A 115 4.83 -15.03 -1.01
C GLY A 115 4.57 -14.52 0.41
N VAL A 116 3.29 -14.31 0.73
CA VAL A 116 2.87 -13.93 2.08
C VAL A 116 2.64 -15.16 2.96
N PRO A 117 2.90 -15.09 4.28
CA PRO A 117 2.69 -16.21 5.17
C PRO A 117 1.18 -16.48 5.35
N VAL A 118 0.78 -17.75 5.20
CA VAL A 118 -0.60 -18.22 5.40
C VAL A 118 -0.71 -19.33 6.43
N GLY A 119 0.37 -19.65 7.12
CA GLY A 119 0.40 -20.58 8.20
C GLY A 119 1.80 -21.12 8.50
N ARG A 120 1.92 -21.73 9.68
CA ARG A 120 3.16 -22.34 10.12
C ARG A 120 2.91 -23.75 10.66
N TYR A 121 3.86 -24.62 10.53
CA TYR A 121 3.88 -25.90 11.22
C TYR A 121 5.31 -26.37 11.44
N ARG A 122 5.74 -26.51 12.67
CA ARG A 122 7.12 -26.80 13.08
C ARG A 122 8.09 -25.74 12.55
N ASP A 123 9.05 -26.15 11.72
CA ASP A 123 10.11 -25.39 11.05
C ASP A 123 9.78 -25.00 9.58
N ARG A 124 8.49 -25.08 9.22
CA ARG A 124 8.02 -24.77 7.87
C ARG A 124 6.97 -23.67 7.91
N LEU A 125 7.07 -22.71 6.99
CA LEU A 125 6.05 -21.73 6.68
C LEU A 125 5.28 -22.16 5.43
N TYR A 126 3.98 -21.97 5.44
CA TYR A 126 3.13 -22.10 4.26
C TYR A 126 2.93 -20.71 3.68
N ILE A 127 3.13 -20.54 2.38
CA ILE A 127 3.08 -19.25 1.72
C ILE A 127 2.05 -19.21 0.60
N ASP A 128 1.40 -18.05 0.42
CA ASP A 128 0.61 -17.76 -0.77
C ASP A 128 1.47 -16.92 -1.73
N ASP A 129 1.94 -17.55 -2.80
CA ASP A 129 2.71 -16.94 -3.89
C ASP A 129 1.86 -16.60 -5.11
N SER A 130 0.54 -16.78 -5.01
CA SER A 130 -0.40 -16.44 -6.08
C SER A 130 -0.47 -14.92 -6.32
N ALA A 131 -0.93 -14.53 -7.52
CA ALA A 131 -1.08 -13.12 -7.88
C ALA A 131 -2.34 -12.53 -7.21
N VAL A 132 -2.20 -12.11 -5.95
CA VAL A 132 -3.27 -11.51 -5.16
C VAL A 132 -2.76 -10.31 -4.37
N ASN A 133 -3.62 -9.33 -4.14
CA ASN A 133 -3.40 -8.29 -3.16
C ASN A 133 -3.91 -8.76 -1.79
N ASN A 134 -3.31 -8.28 -0.73
CA ASN A 134 -3.65 -8.66 0.63
C ASN A 134 -4.07 -7.44 1.45
N LEU A 135 -5.12 -7.60 2.25
CA LEU A 135 -5.51 -6.66 3.28
C LEU A 135 -5.20 -7.28 4.65
N VAL A 136 -4.43 -6.59 5.45
CA VAL A 136 -4.02 -7.06 6.79
C VAL A 136 -4.65 -6.14 7.83
N ILE A 137 -5.43 -6.71 8.74
CA ILE A 137 -6.17 -5.95 9.75
C ILE A 137 -5.63 -6.33 11.12
N GLY A 138 -5.08 -5.33 11.81
CA GLY A 138 -4.60 -5.52 13.17
C GLY A 138 -4.40 -4.18 13.87
N THR A 139 -4.96 -4.06 15.07
CA THR A 139 -4.75 -2.88 15.91
C THR A 139 -3.29 -2.77 16.37
N THR A 140 -2.92 -1.65 16.95
CA THR A 140 -1.59 -1.46 17.57
C THR A 140 -1.35 -2.57 18.61
N ARG A 141 -0.14 -3.16 18.59
CA ARG A 141 0.26 -4.31 19.45
C ARG A 141 -0.47 -5.62 19.17
N SER A 142 -1.17 -5.77 18.05
CA SER A 142 -1.77 -7.05 17.63
C SER A 142 -0.75 -8.06 17.09
N GLY A 143 0.54 -7.69 17.00
CA GLY A 143 1.59 -8.55 16.45
C GLY A 143 1.70 -8.51 14.91
N LYS A 144 1.01 -7.60 14.20
CA LYS A 144 1.04 -7.50 12.73
C LYS A 144 2.47 -7.35 12.17
N GLY A 145 3.30 -6.48 12.77
CA GLY A 145 4.70 -6.30 12.39
C GLY A 145 5.50 -7.60 12.55
N GLU A 146 5.40 -8.22 13.72
CA GLU A 146 6.15 -9.42 14.10
C GLU A 146 5.74 -10.67 13.31
N THR A 147 4.45 -10.88 13.08
CA THR A 147 3.94 -12.13 12.49
C THR A 147 3.73 -12.05 10.98
N PHE A 148 3.47 -10.86 10.42
CA PHE A 148 3.18 -10.68 9.01
C PHE A 148 4.23 -9.85 8.27
N VAL A 149 4.56 -8.63 8.75
CA VAL A 149 5.40 -7.69 8.00
C VAL A 149 6.83 -8.23 7.87
N PHE A 150 7.52 -8.51 8.99
CA PHE A 150 8.87 -9.07 8.97
C PHE A 150 8.93 -10.44 8.28
N SER A 151 7.95 -11.30 8.53
CA SER A 151 7.87 -12.60 7.85
C SER A 151 7.72 -12.45 6.33
N THR A 152 7.00 -11.42 5.87
CA THR A 152 6.82 -11.13 4.45
C THR A 152 8.12 -10.62 3.82
N ILE A 153 8.84 -9.70 4.47
CA ILE A 153 10.16 -9.22 4.03
C ILE A 153 11.15 -10.38 3.93
N ASP A 154 11.21 -11.22 4.97
CA ASP A 154 12.06 -12.40 5.00
C ASP A 154 11.76 -13.37 3.85
N LEU A 155 10.48 -13.72 3.68
CA LEU A 155 10.06 -14.67 2.64
C LEU A 155 10.38 -14.17 1.23
N TYR A 156 10.09 -12.90 0.90
CA TYR A 156 10.42 -12.39 -0.44
C TYR A 156 11.91 -12.27 -0.68
N SER A 157 12.69 -11.96 0.35
CA SER A 157 14.14 -11.77 0.19
C SER A 157 14.96 -13.06 0.13
N ARG A 158 14.42 -14.19 0.67
CA ARG A 158 15.07 -15.53 0.59
C ARG A 158 14.62 -16.36 -0.60
N ALA A 159 13.64 -15.89 -1.37
CA ALA A 159 13.21 -16.61 -2.56
C ALA A 159 14.30 -16.59 -3.64
N GLU A 160 14.41 -17.66 -4.44
CA GLU A 160 15.27 -17.71 -5.64
C GLU A 160 14.93 -16.54 -6.59
N ARG A 161 13.63 -16.30 -6.80
CA ARG A 161 13.14 -15.14 -7.56
C ARG A 161 12.76 -14.02 -6.61
N GLN A 162 13.77 -13.26 -6.21
CA GLN A 162 13.58 -12.14 -5.31
C GLN A 162 12.73 -11.04 -5.95
N ALA A 163 11.75 -10.56 -5.22
CA ALA A 163 10.94 -9.40 -5.61
C ALA A 163 11.59 -8.10 -5.14
N SER A 164 11.35 -6.99 -5.84
CA SER A 164 11.63 -5.66 -5.28
C SER A 164 10.55 -5.28 -4.27
N LEU A 165 10.93 -4.50 -3.27
CA LEU A 165 10.08 -4.18 -2.12
C LEU A 165 9.94 -2.66 -1.98
N ILE A 166 8.72 -2.17 -1.83
CA ILE A 166 8.42 -0.78 -1.42
C ILE A 166 7.70 -0.88 -0.08
N ILE A 167 8.35 -0.43 0.97
CA ILE A 167 7.93 -0.66 2.35
C ILE A 167 7.63 0.67 3.03
N ASN A 168 6.40 0.88 3.48
CA ASN A 168 6.10 1.98 4.40
C ASN A 168 6.50 1.59 5.81
N ASP A 169 7.28 2.43 6.47
CA ASP A 169 7.87 2.18 7.79
C ASP A 169 7.71 3.41 8.69
N PRO A 170 6.58 3.57 9.37
CA PRO A 170 6.27 4.79 10.14
C PRO A 170 7.27 5.13 11.24
N LYS A 171 8.05 4.15 11.71
CA LYS A 171 8.97 4.33 12.84
C LYS A 171 10.44 4.16 12.48
N GLY A 172 10.75 3.69 11.28
CA GLY A 172 12.11 3.33 10.87
C GLY A 172 12.61 1.99 11.47
N GLU A 173 11.74 1.25 12.19
CA GLU A 173 12.10 -0.03 12.81
C GLU A 173 12.32 -1.13 11.77
N LEU A 174 11.51 -1.14 10.70
CA LEU A 174 11.62 -2.12 9.62
C LEU A 174 12.92 -1.92 8.85
N PHE A 175 13.26 -0.68 8.52
CA PHE A 175 14.52 -0.34 7.85
C PHE A 175 15.72 -0.70 8.73
N ALA A 176 15.73 -0.23 9.97
CA ALA A 176 16.85 -0.45 10.89
C ALA A 176 17.15 -1.95 11.09
N SER A 177 16.10 -2.77 11.19
CA SER A 177 16.25 -4.21 11.40
C SER A 177 16.55 -5.01 10.14
N SER A 178 16.15 -4.49 8.94
CA SER A 178 16.19 -5.29 7.70
C SER A 178 17.37 -4.94 6.80
N LYS A 179 17.95 -3.72 6.89
CA LYS A 179 18.93 -3.19 5.94
C LYS A 179 20.09 -4.16 5.70
N GLU A 180 20.82 -4.52 6.73
CA GLU A 180 22.01 -5.37 6.59
C GLU A 180 21.67 -6.78 6.06
N THR A 181 20.55 -7.34 6.51
CA THR A 181 20.09 -8.65 6.03
C THR A 181 19.71 -8.61 4.55
N LEU A 182 19.03 -7.56 4.10
CA LEU A 182 18.67 -7.39 2.70
C LEU A 182 19.91 -7.15 1.83
N GLU A 183 20.85 -6.31 2.26
CA GLU A 183 22.12 -6.09 1.57
C GLU A 183 22.94 -7.40 1.47
N ALA A 184 23.02 -8.18 2.55
CA ALA A 184 23.68 -9.49 2.55
C ALA A 184 23.01 -10.49 1.61
N ARG A 185 21.69 -10.32 1.34
CA ARG A 185 20.92 -11.12 0.37
C ARG A 185 20.96 -10.54 -1.05
N GLY A 186 21.79 -9.52 -1.31
CA GLY A 186 22.01 -8.94 -2.63
C GLY A 186 21.07 -7.81 -3.03
N TYR A 187 20.26 -7.25 -2.12
CA TYR A 187 19.42 -6.10 -2.43
C TYR A 187 20.22 -4.80 -2.49
N GLN A 188 19.83 -3.92 -3.38
CA GLN A 188 20.07 -2.49 -3.25
C GLN A 188 19.02 -1.93 -2.28
N VAL A 189 19.45 -1.36 -1.15
CA VAL A 189 18.55 -0.86 -0.10
C VAL A 189 18.62 0.64 -0.04
N GLU A 190 17.48 1.29 -0.31
CA GLU A 190 17.32 2.74 -0.29
C GLU A 190 16.31 3.14 0.79
N VAL A 191 16.44 4.37 1.29
CA VAL A 191 15.50 4.89 2.28
C VAL A 191 15.12 6.34 1.99
N LEU A 192 13.82 6.59 1.84
CA LEU A 192 13.24 7.93 1.85
C LEU A 192 12.86 8.27 3.28
N ASN A 193 13.73 8.97 3.98
CA ASN A 193 13.60 9.28 5.40
C ASN A 193 13.02 10.69 5.59
N LEU A 194 11.71 10.79 5.75
CA LEU A 194 11.02 12.06 6.00
C LEU A 194 11.12 12.52 7.46
N MET A 195 11.56 11.63 8.37
CA MET A 195 11.84 11.98 9.76
C MET A 195 13.15 12.78 9.86
N ASN A 196 14.15 12.42 9.07
CA ASN A 196 15.42 13.14 8.97
C ASN A 196 15.87 13.24 7.51
N PRO A 197 15.44 14.27 6.75
CA PRO A 197 15.79 14.42 5.34
C PRO A 197 17.29 14.47 5.05
N SER A 198 18.13 14.86 6.04
CA SER A 198 19.59 14.87 5.88
C SER A 198 20.22 13.47 5.91
N GLN A 199 19.44 12.44 6.22
CA GLN A 199 19.82 11.03 6.18
C GLN A 199 18.79 10.26 5.33
N SER A 200 18.74 10.58 4.05
CA SER A 200 17.75 10.08 3.11
C SER A 200 18.32 9.98 1.70
N MET A 201 17.80 9.08 0.89
CA MET A 201 17.94 9.19 -0.55
C MET A 201 17.27 10.47 -1.05
N SER A 202 17.70 10.97 -2.19
CA SER A 202 17.07 12.12 -2.85
C SER A 202 15.89 11.69 -3.72
N TYR A 203 14.84 12.51 -3.75
CA TYR A 203 13.66 12.24 -4.56
C TYR A 203 13.05 13.52 -5.13
N ASN A 204 13.26 13.79 -6.41
CA ASN A 204 12.61 14.90 -7.12
C ASN A 204 11.19 14.48 -7.57
N LEU A 205 10.17 15.13 -7.00
CA LEU A 205 8.77 14.87 -7.29
C LEU A 205 8.40 15.17 -8.76
N LEU A 206 9.19 16.00 -9.45
CA LEU A 206 8.93 16.43 -10.82
C LEU A 206 9.63 15.57 -11.88
N GLN A 207 10.42 14.56 -11.51
CA GLN A 207 11.24 13.80 -12.47
C GLN A 207 10.43 13.22 -13.63
N LEU A 208 9.27 12.62 -13.35
CA LEU A 208 8.42 12.07 -14.41
C LEU A 208 7.87 13.17 -15.34
N THR A 209 7.62 14.36 -14.79
CA THR A 209 7.20 15.53 -15.56
C THR A 209 8.34 16.04 -16.42
N ILE A 210 9.57 16.11 -15.86
CA ILE A 210 10.78 16.53 -16.56
C ILE A 210 11.05 15.60 -17.74
N ASP A 211 11.10 14.30 -17.48
CA ASP A 211 11.35 13.28 -18.52
C ASP A 211 10.35 13.44 -19.68
N ALA A 212 9.05 13.51 -19.36
CA ALA A 212 8.01 13.66 -20.36
C ALA A 212 8.08 15.00 -21.11
N TYR A 213 8.48 16.09 -20.43
CA TYR A 213 8.61 17.41 -21.04
C TYR A 213 9.80 17.49 -22.00
N LEU A 214 10.94 16.91 -21.62
CA LEU A 214 12.15 16.84 -22.43
C LEU A 214 11.98 15.90 -23.64
N ASP A 215 11.15 14.86 -23.51
CA ASP A 215 10.73 13.99 -24.61
C ASP A 215 9.65 14.64 -25.52
N GLU A 216 9.38 15.94 -25.34
CA GLU A 216 8.34 16.71 -26.07
C GLU A 216 6.92 16.13 -25.95
N ASN A 217 6.70 15.21 -25.00
CA ASN A 217 5.39 14.64 -24.72
C ASN A 217 4.62 15.53 -23.72
N TYR A 218 4.22 16.70 -24.19
CA TYR A 218 3.56 17.71 -23.37
C TYR A 218 2.25 17.24 -22.74
N SER A 219 1.50 16.38 -23.42
CA SER A 219 0.25 15.81 -22.86
C SER A 219 0.52 14.98 -21.62
N LEU A 220 1.59 14.19 -21.66
CA LEU A 220 1.99 13.37 -20.53
C LEU A 220 2.62 14.21 -19.41
N ALA A 221 3.45 15.19 -19.76
CA ALA A 221 4.01 16.13 -18.79
C ALA A 221 2.90 16.85 -18.01
N GLN A 222 1.83 17.29 -18.69
CA GLN A 222 0.63 17.86 -18.04
C GLN A 222 -0.02 16.90 -17.05
N GLN A 223 -0.18 15.62 -17.44
CA GLN A 223 -0.79 14.61 -16.57
C GLN A 223 0.05 14.39 -15.30
N TYR A 224 1.37 14.30 -15.42
CA TYR A 224 2.26 14.13 -14.30
C TYR A 224 2.30 15.35 -13.39
N ALA A 225 2.43 16.55 -13.97
CA ALA A 225 2.39 17.80 -13.21
C ALA A 225 1.07 17.95 -12.44
N ARG A 226 -0.06 17.64 -13.10
CA ARG A 226 -1.39 17.68 -12.47
C ARG A 226 -1.53 16.64 -11.37
N SER A 227 -0.98 15.44 -11.51
CA SER A 227 -1.03 14.41 -10.47
C SER A 227 -0.25 14.84 -9.23
N VAL A 228 0.93 15.45 -9.40
CA VAL A 228 1.70 16.02 -8.27
C VAL A 228 0.89 17.11 -7.58
N ALA A 229 0.39 18.07 -8.34
CA ALA A 229 -0.41 19.18 -7.80
C ALA A 229 -1.68 18.68 -7.11
N TYR A 230 -2.40 17.73 -7.72
CA TYR A 230 -3.63 17.17 -7.14
C TYR A 230 -3.37 16.52 -5.78
N MET A 231 -2.31 15.72 -5.64
CA MET A 231 -2.00 15.08 -4.35
C MET A 231 -1.60 16.08 -3.26
N LEU A 232 -1.09 17.26 -3.63
CA LEU A 232 -0.75 18.31 -2.66
C LEU A 232 -2.00 19.07 -2.18
N TYR A 233 -2.98 19.32 -3.07
CA TYR A 233 -4.10 20.23 -2.81
C TYR A 233 -5.44 19.53 -2.61
N HIS A 234 -5.59 18.30 -3.03
CA HIS A 234 -6.85 17.56 -2.86
C HIS A 234 -7.07 17.15 -1.40
N ASP A 235 -8.19 17.59 -0.84
CA ASP A 235 -8.68 17.13 0.45
C ASP A 235 -10.06 16.49 0.25
N PRO A 236 -10.18 15.16 0.43
CA PRO A 236 -11.46 14.45 0.27
C PRO A 236 -12.53 14.89 1.28
N LYS A 237 -12.14 15.61 2.36
CA LYS A 237 -13.04 16.14 3.39
C LYS A 237 -13.39 17.61 3.18
N ALA A 238 -12.85 18.25 2.14
CA ALA A 238 -13.14 19.65 1.86
C ALA A 238 -14.62 19.86 1.55
N LYS A 239 -15.25 20.82 2.25
CA LYS A 239 -16.65 21.17 2.00
C LYS A 239 -16.85 21.81 0.62
N ASP A 240 -15.85 22.54 0.16
CA ASP A 240 -15.83 23.20 -1.15
C ASP A 240 -14.55 22.80 -1.89
N PRO A 241 -14.66 21.97 -2.94
CA PRO A 241 -13.50 21.53 -3.73
C PRO A 241 -12.92 22.63 -4.62
N PHE A 242 -13.58 23.78 -4.77
CA PHE A 242 -13.14 24.89 -5.64
C PHE A 242 -11.71 25.34 -5.30
N TRP A 243 -11.40 25.53 -4.03
CA TRP A 243 -10.10 26.03 -3.58
C TRP A 243 -8.97 25.06 -3.89
N GLY A 244 -9.21 23.76 -3.63
CA GLY A 244 -8.25 22.70 -3.96
C GLY A 244 -8.03 22.58 -5.46
N ASN A 245 -9.09 22.59 -6.25
CA ASN A 245 -9.00 22.50 -7.71
C ASN A 245 -8.28 23.70 -8.32
N SER A 246 -8.60 24.93 -7.90
CA SER A 246 -7.95 26.13 -8.40
C SER A 246 -6.47 26.19 -8.04
N SER A 247 -6.09 25.73 -6.83
CA SER A 247 -4.70 25.62 -6.42
C SER A 247 -3.97 24.52 -7.21
N THR A 248 -4.66 23.41 -7.54
CA THR A 248 -4.13 22.37 -8.40
C THR A 248 -3.82 22.90 -9.80
N ASP A 249 -4.73 23.67 -10.40
CA ASP A 249 -4.54 24.27 -11.72
C ASP A 249 -3.36 25.26 -11.70
N LEU A 250 -3.29 26.14 -10.71
CA LEU A 250 -2.17 27.08 -10.56
C LEU A 250 -0.84 26.37 -10.37
N CYS A 251 -0.77 25.38 -9.47
CA CYS A 251 0.47 24.62 -9.23
C CYS A 251 0.91 23.89 -10.51
N THR A 252 -0.03 23.29 -11.24
CA THR A 252 0.24 22.65 -12.54
C THR A 252 0.81 23.63 -13.54
N ALA A 253 0.24 24.84 -13.62
CA ALA A 253 0.74 25.90 -14.48
C ALA A 253 2.17 26.30 -14.12
N LEU A 254 2.47 26.49 -12.83
CA LEU A 254 3.80 26.84 -12.33
C LEU A 254 4.83 25.77 -12.66
N ILE A 255 4.49 24.49 -12.45
CA ILE A 255 5.37 23.36 -12.79
C ILE A 255 5.71 23.37 -14.29
N LEU A 256 4.70 23.47 -15.16
CA LEU A 256 4.90 23.47 -16.61
C LEU A 256 5.62 24.74 -17.10
N GLY A 257 5.35 25.89 -16.49
CA GLY A 257 6.06 27.12 -16.78
C GLY A 257 7.53 27.05 -16.38
N LEU A 258 7.85 26.41 -15.25
CA LEU A 258 9.23 26.15 -14.85
C LEU A 258 9.92 25.16 -15.80
N CYS A 259 9.22 24.11 -16.24
CA CYS A 259 9.77 23.18 -17.25
C CYS A 259 10.18 23.88 -18.54
N GLU A 260 9.36 24.81 -19.05
CA GLU A 260 9.72 25.56 -20.26
C GLU A 260 10.91 26.48 -20.02
N GLN A 261 10.93 27.19 -18.90
CA GLN A 261 12.00 28.16 -18.60
C GLN A 261 13.34 27.49 -18.35
N ALA A 262 13.34 26.35 -17.66
CA ALA A 262 14.56 25.65 -17.26
C ALA A 262 14.81 24.36 -18.08
N LYS A 263 14.25 24.23 -19.29
CA LYS A 263 14.42 23.04 -20.14
C LYS A 263 15.87 22.71 -20.51
N HIS A 264 16.76 23.69 -20.51
CA HIS A 264 18.19 23.53 -20.78
C HIS A 264 19.02 23.23 -19.53
N GLU A 265 18.41 23.35 -18.35
CA GLU A 265 19.00 23.10 -17.02
C GLU A 265 18.00 22.26 -16.19
N PRO A 266 17.70 21.02 -16.61
CA PRO A 266 16.64 20.21 -16.02
C PRO A 266 16.84 19.90 -14.53
N GLU A 267 18.08 19.95 -14.04
CA GLU A 267 18.42 19.81 -12.63
C GLU A 267 17.85 20.95 -11.77
N LYS A 268 17.48 22.07 -12.38
CA LYS A 268 16.83 23.20 -11.69
C LYS A 268 15.30 23.08 -11.63
N ILE A 269 14.70 22.10 -12.32
CA ILE A 269 13.26 21.88 -12.28
C ILE A 269 12.90 21.11 -11.00
N THR A 270 12.62 21.86 -9.93
CA THR A 270 12.35 21.33 -8.60
C THR A 270 11.14 22.03 -7.97
N MET A 271 10.51 21.37 -6.98
CA MET A 271 9.42 22.00 -6.22
C MET A 271 9.88 23.24 -5.44
N TYR A 272 11.16 23.30 -5.06
CA TYR A 272 11.77 24.50 -4.49
C TYR A 272 11.64 25.69 -5.43
N ASN A 273 12.00 25.55 -6.70
CA ASN A 273 11.89 26.62 -7.69
C ASN A 273 10.43 26.93 -8.05
N VAL A 274 9.51 25.96 -8.00
CA VAL A 274 8.08 26.21 -8.14
C VAL A 274 7.58 27.13 -7.01
N ALA A 275 8.00 26.86 -5.77
CA ALA A 275 7.66 27.71 -4.62
C ALA A 275 8.26 29.12 -4.73
N LEU A 276 9.55 29.22 -5.13
CA LEU A 276 10.19 30.51 -5.37
C LEU A 276 9.52 31.27 -6.49
N MET A 277 9.13 30.62 -7.59
CA MET A 277 8.41 31.23 -8.71
C MET A 277 7.11 31.86 -8.27
N LEU A 278 6.31 31.17 -7.45
CA LEU A 278 5.08 31.71 -6.90
C LEU A 278 5.36 32.91 -5.99
N SER A 279 6.34 32.81 -5.13
CA SER A 279 6.71 33.87 -4.18
C SER A 279 7.22 35.11 -4.92
N ASP A 280 8.09 34.94 -5.91
CA ASP A 280 8.70 36.04 -6.65
C ASP A 280 7.71 36.72 -7.61
N LEU A 281 7.10 35.94 -8.52
CA LEU A 281 6.17 36.50 -9.52
C LEU A 281 4.81 36.88 -8.93
N GLY A 282 4.37 36.20 -7.86
CA GLY A 282 3.09 36.48 -7.20
C GLY A 282 3.07 37.78 -6.41
N SER A 283 4.23 38.25 -5.94
CA SER A 283 4.37 39.46 -5.14
C SER A 283 4.70 40.73 -5.96
N ARG A 284 5.17 40.56 -7.21
CA ARG A 284 5.61 41.67 -8.06
C ARG A 284 4.50 42.15 -9.01
N THR A 285 4.47 43.47 -9.24
CA THR A 285 3.74 44.10 -10.34
C THR A 285 4.71 44.61 -11.40
N VAL A 286 4.31 44.58 -12.64
CA VAL A 286 5.08 45.07 -13.80
C VAL A 286 4.18 45.96 -14.63
N THR A 287 4.81 46.93 -15.31
CA THR A 287 4.08 47.83 -16.20
C THR A 287 4.18 47.29 -17.62
N ASP A 288 3.06 47.14 -18.30
CA ASP A 288 3.06 46.73 -19.70
C ASP A 288 3.51 47.85 -20.64
N GLY A 289 3.67 47.53 -21.93
CA GLY A 289 4.07 48.52 -22.97
C GLY A 289 3.08 49.68 -23.14
N MET A 290 1.86 49.62 -22.57
CA MET A 290 0.84 50.66 -22.59
C MET A 290 0.78 51.46 -21.29
N GLY A 291 1.66 51.18 -20.33
CA GLY A 291 1.71 51.86 -19.03
C GLY A 291 0.69 51.35 -17.98
N GLN A 292 0.05 50.17 -18.20
CA GLN A 292 -0.84 49.54 -17.26
C GLN A 292 -0.07 48.61 -16.30
N GLU A 293 -0.38 48.70 -15.02
CA GLU A 293 0.18 47.76 -14.03
C GLU A 293 -0.56 46.43 -14.10
N GLN A 294 0.21 45.34 -14.23
CA GLN A 294 -0.28 43.97 -14.18
C GLN A 294 0.58 43.11 -13.26
N SER A 295 0.03 41.98 -12.81
CA SER A 295 0.82 41.03 -12.02
C SER A 295 1.96 40.44 -12.85
N ALA A 296 3.17 40.32 -12.29
CA ALA A 296 4.29 39.66 -12.95
C ALA A 296 3.97 38.22 -13.35
N LEU A 297 3.10 37.54 -12.58
CA LEU A 297 2.61 36.20 -12.90
C LEU A 297 1.78 36.21 -14.21
N ASP A 298 0.89 37.20 -14.40
CA ASP A 298 0.11 37.35 -15.63
C ASP A 298 1.01 37.63 -16.83
N ALA A 299 1.99 38.53 -16.65
CA ALA A 299 2.98 38.83 -17.68
C ALA A 299 3.82 37.62 -18.08
N PHE A 300 4.22 36.80 -17.09
CA PHE A 300 4.99 35.57 -17.30
C PHE A 300 4.20 34.58 -18.16
N PHE A 301 2.96 34.23 -17.77
CA PHE A 301 2.15 33.28 -18.54
C PHE A 301 1.66 33.83 -19.87
N ALA A 302 1.48 35.14 -20.01
CA ALA A 302 1.15 35.79 -21.27
C ALA A 302 2.32 35.73 -22.26
N SER A 303 3.57 35.58 -21.82
CA SER A 303 4.73 35.43 -22.67
C SER A 303 4.76 34.13 -23.49
N PHE A 304 4.01 33.11 -23.02
CA PHE A 304 3.90 31.84 -23.75
C PHE A 304 2.83 31.91 -24.85
N PRO A 305 2.97 31.10 -25.92
CA PRO A 305 1.94 30.96 -26.95
C PRO A 305 0.57 30.58 -26.33
N GLU A 306 -0.53 30.97 -27.03
CA GLU A 306 -1.89 30.72 -26.49
C GLU A 306 -2.20 29.26 -26.29
N ASN A 307 -1.67 28.37 -27.08
CA ASN A 307 -1.83 26.92 -26.98
C ASN A 307 -0.80 26.25 -26.05
N HIS A 308 0.07 27.04 -25.39
CA HIS A 308 1.06 26.46 -24.49
C HIS A 308 0.39 25.86 -23.25
N PRO A 309 0.76 24.62 -22.83
CA PRO A 309 0.14 23.93 -21.72
C PRO A 309 0.12 24.72 -20.40
N ALA A 310 1.21 25.40 -20.06
CA ALA A 310 1.30 26.21 -18.86
C ALA A 310 0.31 27.39 -18.87
N ARG A 311 0.17 28.08 -20.00
CA ARG A 311 -0.76 29.21 -20.16
C ARG A 311 -2.20 28.75 -20.05
N MET A 312 -2.53 27.60 -20.65
CA MET A 312 -3.89 27.03 -20.57
C MET A 312 -4.28 26.69 -19.12
N GLN A 313 -3.38 26.10 -18.34
CA GLN A 313 -3.65 25.77 -16.93
C GLN A 313 -3.75 27.01 -16.03
N TYR A 314 -3.10 28.12 -16.40
CA TYR A 314 -3.14 29.38 -15.66
C TYR A 314 -4.47 30.13 -15.80
N THR A 315 -5.29 29.78 -16.78
CA THR A 315 -6.54 30.49 -17.14
C THR A 315 -7.51 30.63 -15.96
N THR A 316 -7.61 29.61 -15.12
CA THR A 316 -8.48 29.61 -13.93
C THR A 316 -8.15 30.77 -12.98
N LEU A 317 -6.87 31.03 -12.74
CA LEU A 317 -6.42 32.16 -11.91
C LEU A 317 -6.60 33.48 -12.61
N HIS A 318 -6.33 33.57 -13.92
CA HIS A 318 -6.44 34.78 -14.71
C HIS A 318 -7.86 35.38 -14.69
N PHE A 319 -8.90 34.53 -14.75
CA PHE A 319 -10.29 34.96 -14.68
C PHE A 319 -10.81 35.20 -13.26
N SER A 320 -10.03 34.91 -12.24
CA SER A 320 -10.46 35.09 -10.85
C SER A 320 -10.39 36.57 -10.42
N GLY A 321 -11.42 37.06 -9.77
CA GLY A 321 -11.44 38.42 -9.20
C GLY A 321 -10.46 38.61 -8.05
N GLY A 322 -10.11 39.85 -7.72
CA GLY A 322 -9.00 40.20 -6.81
C GLY A 322 -8.97 39.45 -5.47
N GLN A 323 -10.07 39.35 -4.72
CA GLN A 323 -10.11 38.64 -3.44
C GLN A 323 -10.01 37.11 -3.63
N THR A 324 -10.72 36.57 -4.61
CA THR A 324 -10.65 35.14 -4.94
C THR A 324 -9.23 34.75 -5.39
N ARG A 325 -8.62 35.57 -6.24
CA ARG A 325 -7.25 35.40 -6.70
C ARG A 325 -6.27 35.37 -5.54
N ALA A 326 -6.35 36.37 -4.63
CA ALA A 326 -5.48 36.42 -3.45
C ALA A 326 -5.64 35.17 -2.57
N SER A 327 -6.86 34.67 -2.41
CA SER A 327 -7.12 33.44 -1.64
C SER A 327 -6.55 32.19 -2.31
N ILE A 328 -6.63 32.07 -3.64
CA ILE A 328 -6.03 30.95 -4.39
C ILE A 328 -4.50 30.99 -4.26
N LEU A 329 -3.88 32.18 -4.42
CA LEU A 329 -2.43 32.37 -4.26
C LEU A 329 -1.99 31.98 -2.84
N ALA A 330 -2.70 32.45 -1.80
CA ALA A 330 -2.41 32.12 -0.41
C ALA A 330 -2.53 30.62 -0.12
N ASN A 331 -3.60 29.97 -0.60
CA ASN A 331 -3.80 28.54 -0.44
C ASN A 331 -2.71 27.72 -1.16
N THR A 332 -2.34 28.14 -2.37
CA THR A 332 -1.27 27.50 -3.14
C THR A 332 0.07 27.63 -2.43
N ASN A 333 0.40 28.85 -1.96
CA ASN A 333 1.66 29.09 -1.25
C ASN A 333 1.76 28.32 0.07
N ALA A 334 0.65 28.15 0.80
CA ALA A 334 0.63 27.44 2.08
C ALA A 334 1.15 25.98 1.95
N LYS A 335 0.82 25.30 0.86
CA LYS A 335 1.30 23.93 0.62
C LYS A 335 2.69 23.88 -0.02
N LEU A 336 3.04 24.85 -0.85
CA LEU A 336 4.38 24.95 -1.45
C LEU A 336 5.45 25.33 -0.42
N GLY A 337 5.08 25.98 0.67
CA GLY A 337 5.99 26.39 1.73
C GLY A 337 6.86 25.25 2.31
N ILE A 338 6.37 24.02 2.30
CA ILE A 338 7.17 22.87 2.78
C ILE A 338 8.43 22.63 1.93
N PHE A 339 8.41 23.00 0.65
CA PHE A 339 9.54 22.83 -0.27
C PHE A 339 10.55 23.97 -0.19
N THR A 340 10.29 25.03 0.59
CA THR A 340 11.24 26.10 0.89
C THR A 340 12.07 25.83 2.15
N LEU A 341 11.70 24.81 2.93
CA LEU A 341 12.51 24.36 4.06
C LEU A 341 13.80 23.74 3.54
N ASP A 342 14.96 24.17 4.04
CA ASP A 342 16.28 23.80 3.53
C ASP A 342 16.45 22.28 3.34
N ALA A 343 16.12 21.50 4.37
CA ALA A 343 16.24 20.05 4.31
C ALA A 343 15.32 19.40 3.27
N THR A 344 14.07 19.89 3.14
CA THR A 344 13.10 19.39 2.17
C THR A 344 13.47 19.81 0.74
N ALA A 345 13.94 21.06 0.58
CA ALA A 345 14.40 21.57 -0.71
C ALA A 345 15.56 20.74 -1.26
N ARG A 346 16.54 20.40 -0.43
CA ARG A 346 17.67 19.53 -0.82
C ARG A 346 17.21 18.12 -1.12
N LEU A 347 16.38 17.51 -0.24
CA LEU A 347 15.82 16.17 -0.43
C LEU A 347 15.15 16.02 -1.79
N THR A 348 14.40 17.05 -2.21
CA THR A 348 13.56 17.03 -3.41
C THR A 348 14.22 17.63 -4.66
N ALA A 349 15.52 17.90 -4.61
CA ALA A 349 16.24 18.56 -5.70
C ALA A 349 16.72 17.59 -6.80
N GLN A 350 16.96 16.33 -6.49
CA GLN A 350 17.51 15.34 -7.42
C GLN A 350 16.96 13.95 -7.10
N ASN A 351 17.35 12.93 -7.86
CA ASN A 351 17.00 11.53 -7.60
C ASN A 351 18.23 10.69 -7.34
N SER A 352 18.15 9.81 -6.33
CA SER A 352 19.16 8.79 -6.05
C SER A 352 18.89 7.48 -6.77
N LEU A 353 17.62 7.22 -7.15
CA LEU A 353 17.19 5.96 -7.75
C LEU A 353 16.28 6.22 -8.95
N ASP A 354 16.57 5.58 -10.08
CA ASP A 354 15.62 5.49 -11.19
C ASP A 354 14.51 4.47 -10.81
N MET A 355 13.28 4.94 -10.72
CA MET A 355 12.12 4.12 -10.34
C MET A 355 11.89 2.94 -11.30
N LYS A 356 12.34 3.03 -12.55
CA LYS A 356 12.20 1.96 -13.55
C LYS A 356 12.98 0.72 -13.14
N LEU A 357 14.15 0.88 -12.48
CA LEU A 357 14.99 -0.22 -11.98
C LEU A 357 14.31 -1.13 -10.98
N ILE A 358 13.28 -0.64 -10.30
CA ILE A 358 12.52 -1.40 -9.31
C ILE A 358 11.81 -2.61 -9.96
N GLY A 359 11.30 -2.43 -11.18
CA GLY A 359 10.52 -3.46 -11.89
C GLY A 359 11.14 -3.95 -13.21
N PHE A 360 12.02 -3.14 -13.79
CA PHE A 360 12.67 -3.40 -15.07
C PHE A 360 14.16 -3.23 -14.89
N ASN A 361 14.89 -4.29 -15.02
CA ASN A 361 16.31 -4.32 -14.76
C ASN A 361 17.14 -4.73 -15.97
N ARG A 362 16.50 -5.00 -17.13
CA ARG A 362 17.18 -5.41 -18.36
C ARG A 362 16.59 -4.72 -19.55
N TRP A 363 17.41 -3.92 -20.25
CA TRP A 363 16.99 -3.27 -21.50
C TRP A 363 18.16 -3.01 -22.44
N ILE A 364 17.80 -2.85 -23.71
CA ILE A 364 18.66 -2.30 -24.76
C ILE A 364 18.01 -1.02 -25.23
N ARG A 365 18.72 0.09 -25.15
CA ARG A 365 18.26 1.41 -25.55
C ARG A 365 19.13 1.97 -26.66
N GLY A 366 18.50 2.62 -27.64
CA GLY A 366 19.23 3.23 -28.76
C GLY A 366 18.35 4.03 -29.69
N ARG A 367 18.93 4.35 -30.85
CA ARG A 367 18.24 4.98 -31.99
C ARG A 367 18.51 4.20 -33.26
N ALA A 368 17.51 4.15 -34.11
CA ALA A 368 17.56 3.61 -35.48
C ALA A 368 16.72 4.48 -36.39
N LEU A 369 16.43 4.00 -37.59
CA LEU A 369 15.52 4.72 -38.48
C LEU A 369 14.13 4.90 -37.85
N PRO A 370 13.50 6.11 -37.96
CA PRO A 370 12.17 6.33 -37.44
C PRO A 370 11.14 5.32 -37.97
N LEU A 371 10.19 4.92 -37.11
CA LEU A 371 9.10 3.99 -37.44
C LEU A 371 9.56 2.65 -38.06
N SER A 372 10.83 2.30 -37.88
CA SER A 372 11.38 1.04 -38.39
C SER A 372 11.14 -0.11 -37.44
N ARG A 373 10.96 -1.32 -37.99
CA ARG A 373 10.81 -2.55 -37.20
C ARG A 373 12.19 -3.16 -36.96
N LEU A 374 12.53 -3.33 -35.67
CA LEU A 374 13.70 -4.03 -35.22
C LEU A 374 13.31 -5.39 -34.62
N THR A 375 14.09 -6.44 -34.92
CA THR A 375 13.91 -7.75 -34.29
C THR A 375 15.24 -8.17 -33.67
N PHE A 376 15.22 -8.44 -32.37
CA PHE A 376 16.38 -8.87 -31.59
C PHE A 376 16.30 -10.37 -31.37
N TYR A 377 17.37 -11.08 -31.64
CA TYR A 377 17.53 -12.52 -31.41
C TYR A 377 18.59 -12.71 -30.32
N PHE A 378 18.17 -13.28 -29.22
CA PHE A 378 19.03 -13.50 -28.06
C PHE A 378 19.74 -14.88 -28.10
N PRO A 379 20.84 -15.05 -27.35
CA PRO A 379 21.57 -16.34 -27.30
C PRO A 379 20.70 -17.54 -26.93
N SER A 380 19.67 -17.36 -26.14
CA SER A 380 18.69 -18.40 -25.78
C SER A 380 17.80 -18.87 -26.94
N GLY A 381 17.83 -18.18 -28.08
CA GLY A 381 16.93 -18.38 -29.22
C GLY A 381 15.63 -17.58 -29.13
N LYS A 382 15.41 -16.81 -28.08
CA LYS A 382 14.25 -15.94 -27.93
C LYS A 382 14.33 -14.77 -28.91
N GLN A 383 13.19 -14.39 -29.47
CA GLN A 383 13.07 -13.26 -30.40
C GLN A 383 12.15 -12.21 -29.78
N LEU A 384 12.56 -10.95 -29.85
CA LEU A 384 11.73 -9.82 -29.46
C LEU A 384 11.75 -8.79 -30.59
N ALA A 385 10.58 -8.29 -30.98
CA ALA A 385 10.44 -7.28 -31.99
C ALA A 385 9.81 -6.03 -31.41
N LEU A 386 10.27 -4.87 -31.87
CA LEU A 386 9.69 -3.57 -31.57
C LEU A 386 9.65 -2.70 -32.84
N THR A 387 8.90 -1.63 -32.80
CA THR A 387 8.94 -0.55 -33.79
C THR A 387 9.51 0.68 -33.09
N THR A 388 10.45 1.36 -33.74
CA THR A 388 11.05 2.60 -33.22
C THR A 388 10.02 3.72 -33.21
N ASP A 389 10.20 4.70 -32.34
CA ASP A 389 9.35 5.89 -32.24
C ASP A 389 9.54 6.83 -33.44
N ASP A 390 8.76 7.90 -33.53
CA ASP A 390 8.78 8.89 -34.62
C ASP A 390 10.14 9.59 -34.78
N ASP A 391 10.93 9.64 -33.68
CA ASP A 391 12.30 10.19 -33.70
C ASP A 391 13.38 9.10 -33.89
N GLY A 392 12.96 7.85 -34.08
CA GLY A 392 13.84 6.67 -34.20
C GLY A 392 14.32 6.08 -32.89
N SER A 393 13.93 6.62 -31.75
CA SER A 393 14.33 6.06 -30.45
C SER A 393 13.64 4.72 -30.16
N PHE A 394 14.30 3.89 -29.37
CA PHE A 394 13.72 2.64 -28.88
C PHE A 394 14.26 2.23 -27.53
N VAL A 395 13.43 1.52 -26.75
CA VAL A 395 13.80 0.81 -25.55
C VAL A 395 13.22 -0.60 -25.60
N LEU A 396 14.10 -1.59 -25.68
CA LEU A 396 13.72 -3.00 -25.64
C LEU A 396 13.91 -3.56 -24.22
N HIS A 397 12.84 -3.86 -23.54
CA HIS A 397 12.89 -4.63 -22.29
C HIS A 397 12.91 -6.13 -22.56
N HIS A 398 13.79 -6.87 -21.87
CA HIS A 398 13.93 -8.30 -22.06
C HIS A 398 14.11 -9.04 -20.73
N GLU A 399 13.81 -10.36 -20.74
CA GLU A 399 13.95 -11.24 -19.57
C GLU A 399 15.25 -12.07 -19.60
N GLU A 400 16.03 -11.96 -20.71
CA GLU A 400 17.25 -12.73 -20.91
C GLU A 400 18.35 -12.32 -19.95
N ILE A 401 19.11 -13.31 -19.48
CA ILE A 401 20.35 -13.08 -18.75
C ILE A 401 21.47 -13.06 -19.78
N LEU A 402 22.15 -11.94 -19.86
CA LEU A 402 23.26 -11.73 -20.77
C LEU A 402 24.57 -11.89 -20.02
N GLU A 403 25.56 -12.47 -20.69
CA GLU A 403 26.93 -12.63 -20.18
C GLU A 403 27.90 -11.82 -21.06
N VAL A 404 29.09 -11.54 -20.54
CA VAL A 404 30.16 -10.97 -21.36
C VAL A 404 30.46 -11.95 -22.50
N ASP A 405 30.79 -11.44 -23.66
CA ASP A 405 30.97 -12.16 -24.94
C ASP A 405 29.65 -12.69 -25.57
N ALA A 406 28.50 -12.40 -25.00
CA ALA A 406 27.21 -12.74 -25.61
C ALA A 406 26.98 -11.94 -26.90
N ASN A 407 26.46 -12.63 -27.92
CA ASN A 407 26.09 -12.04 -29.21
C ASN A 407 24.56 -11.91 -29.29
N ILE A 408 24.08 -10.68 -29.51
CA ILE A 408 22.70 -10.37 -29.81
C ILE A 408 22.60 -10.02 -31.28
N ILE A 409 21.77 -10.72 -32.05
CA ILE A 409 21.55 -10.41 -33.46
C ILE A 409 20.38 -9.47 -33.56
N VAL A 410 20.59 -8.36 -34.25
CA VAL A 410 19.55 -7.34 -34.52
C VAL A 410 19.24 -7.36 -36.01
N GLU A 411 17.99 -7.60 -36.36
CA GLU A 411 17.50 -7.56 -37.74
C GLU A 411 16.75 -6.24 -37.96
N SER A 412 17.25 -5.47 -38.91
CA SER A 412 16.66 -4.21 -39.41
C SER A 412 16.63 -4.24 -40.96
N GLU A 413 15.50 -3.88 -41.56
CA GLU A 413 15.32 -3.84 -43.02
C GLU A 413 15.73 -5.14 -43.76
N ARG A 414 15.50 -6.31 -43.11
CA ARG A 414 15.89 -7.65 -43.59
C ARG A 414 17.41 -7.92 -43.59
N GLN A 415 18.21 -7.06 -43.01
CA GLN A 415 19.62 -7.27 -42.78
C GLN A 415 19.86 -7.60 -41.31
N ARG A 416 20.80 -8.49 -41.05
CA ARG A 416 21.16 -8.94 -39.68
C ARG A 416 22.51 -8.37 -39.31
N TYR A 417 22.58 -7.83 -38.14
CA TYR A 417 23.76 -7.23 -37.53
C TYR A 417 24.02 -7.89 -36.17
N THR A 418 25.25 -7.84 -35.72
CA THR A 418 25.64 -8.43 -34.44
C THR A 418 25.98 -7.33 -33.46
N VAL A 419 25.48 -7.47 -32.24
CA VAL A 419 25.88 -6.69 -31.07
C VAL A 419 26.60 -7.66 -30.13
N THR A 420 27.90 -7.47 -29.94
CA THR A 420 28.73 -8.30 -29.05
C THR A 420 29.00 -7.55 -27.77
N LEU A 421 28.66 -8.11 -26.62
CA LEU A 421 28.97 -7.56 -25.32
C LEU A 421 30.44 -7.85 -24.98
N THR A 422 31.24 -6.81 -24.75
CA THR A 422 32.70 -6.94 -24.62
C THR A 422 33.20 -6.85 -23.17
N GLY A 423 32.35 -6.38 -22.26
CA GLY A 423 32.73 -6.18 -20.87
C GLY A 423 31.64 -5.43 -20.08
N TRP A 424 32.01 -4.86 -18.96
CA TRP A 424 31.18 -4.00 -18.14
C TRP A 424 31.76 -2.58 -18.13
N THR A 425 30.96 -1.59 -18.56
CA THR A 425 31.28 -0.16 -18.32
C THR A 425 31.11 0.14 -16.82
N ASP A 426 30.05 -0.38 -16.23
CA ASP A 426 29.75 -0.30 -14.80
C ASP A 426 29.09 -1.62 -14.35
N GLU A 427 29.86 -2.44 -13.65
CA GLU A 427 29.36 -3.72 -13.14
C GLU A 427 28.36 -3.54 -11.98
N ALA A 428 28.54 -2.51 -11.16
CA ALA A 428 27.63 -2.23 -10.04
C ALA A 428 26.25 -1.83 -10.50
N ASP A 429 26.19 -1.03 -11.57
CA ASP A 429 24.96 -0.58 -12.23
C ASP A 429 24.49 -1.52 -13.34
N GLY A 430 25.29 -2.54 -13.66
CA GLY A 430 24.96 -3.56 -14.66
C GLY A 430 24.93 -3.02 -16.09
N ILE A 431 25.83 -2.10 -16.45
CA ILE A 431 25.93 -1.50 -17.77
C ILE A 431 27.05 -2.22 -18.53
N PHE A 432 26.70 -2.80 -19.68
CA PHE A 432 27.66 -3.48 -20.56
C PHE A 432 28.38 -2.51 -21.50
N ASP A 433 29.63 -2.84 -21.81
CA ASP A 433 30.32 -2.40 -23.00
C ASP A 433 29.93 -3.29 -24.18
N TRP A 434 29.87 -2.74 -25.39
CA TRP A 434 29.51 -3.50 -26.59
C TRP A 434 30.24 -2.99 -27.83
N THR A 435 30.30 -3.87 -28.83
CA THR A 435 30.66 -3.52 -30.20
C THR A 435 29.54 -3.94 -31.13
N THR A 436 29.32 -3.23 -32.21
CA THR A 436 28.29 -3.56 -33.21
C THR A 436 28.73 -3.17 -34.62
N ASP A 437 28.28 -3.95 -35.60
CA ASP A 437 28.38 -3.67 -37.05
C ASP A 437 27.07 -3.07 -37.60
N ALA A 438 26.05 -2.90 -36.72
CA ALA A 438 24.74 -2.39 -37.14
C ALA A 438 24.75 -0.86 -37.36
N PRO A 439 23.99 -0.37 -38.34
CA PRO A 439 23.73 1.07 -38.53
C PRO A 439 22.69 1.56 -37.50
N ILE A 440 22.85 1.17 -36.27
CA ILE A 440 21.98 1.45 -35.14
C ILE A 440 22.84 2.07 -34.04
N ASP A 441 22.42 3.23 -33.55
CA ASP A 441 23.06 3.88 -32.40
C ASP A 441 22.55 3.25 -31.10
N ILE A 442 23.18 2.15 -30.65
CA ILE A 442 22.93 1.57 -29.34
C ILE A 442 23.58 2.50 -28.32
N ARG A 443 22.81 2.96 -27.34
CA ARG A 443 23.27 3.88 -26.30
C ARG A 443 23.53 3.21 -24.96
N GLU A 444 22.80 2.13 -24.70
CA GLU A 444 22.89 1.43 -23.43
C GLU A 444 22.40 -0.01 -23.57
N VAL A 445 23.19 -0.96 -23.05
CA VAL A 445 22.77 -2.33 -22.76
C VAL A 445 22.90 -2.52 -21.27
N ARG A 446 21.78 -2.73 -20.60
CA ARG A 446 21.75 -2.79 -19.14
C ARG A 446 21.12 -4.07 -18.62
N GLN A 447 21.74 -4.64 -17.60
CA GLN A 447 21.23 -5.75 -16.83
C GLN A 447 21.55 -5.52 -15.35
N HIS A 448 20.67 -4.79 -14.65
CA HIS A 448 20.86 -4.53 -13.24
C HIS A 448 20.56 -5.80 -12.42
N PRO A 449 21.56 -6.40 -11.75
CA PRO A 449 21.40 -7.72 -11.15
C PRO A 449 20.59 -7.71 -9.87
N ARG A 450 20.53 -6.57 -9.16
CA ARG A 450 20.03 -6.48 -7.79
C ARG A 450 18.54 -6.20 -7.71
N PRO A 451 17.78 -6.88 -6.83
CA PRO A 451 16.47 -6.41 -6.42
C PRO A 451 16.59 -5.13 -5.59
N VAL A 452 15.59 -4.27 -5.66
CA VAL A 452 15.59 -2.99 -4.95
C VAL A 452 14.61 -3.06 -3.79
N ALA A 453 15.04 -2.62 -2.60
CA ALA A 453 14.18 -2.41 -1.46
C ALA A 453 14.19 -0.93 -1.07
N VAL A 454 13.04 -0.27 -1.13
CA VAL A 454 12.89 1.13 -0.74
C VAL A 454 12.03 1.21 0.51
N PHE A 455 12.57 1.80 1.55
CA PHE A 455 11.85 2.08 2.80
C PHE A 455 11.41 3.53 2.82
N LEU A 456 10.15 3.75 3.15
CA LEU A 456 9.54 5.07 3.30
C LEU A 456 9.31 5.32 4.79
N ILE A 457 10.18 6.11 5.41
CA ILE A 457 10.04 6.46 6.82
C ILE A 457 9.17 7.71 6.93
N VAL A 458 7.95 7.50 7.42
CA VAL A 458 6.88 8.49 7.44
C VAL A 458 6.51 8.76 8.89
N PRO A 459 6.96 9.89 9.48
CA PRO A 459 6.74 10.16 10.89
C PRO A 459 5.25 10.22 11.24
N ASP A 460 4.86 9.57 12.32
CA ASP A 460 3.48 9.55 12.84
C ASP A 460 3.13 10.81 13.65
N TYR A 461 4.14 11.51 14.17
CA TYR A 461 3.99 12.72 14.98
C TYR A 461 3.96 14.03 14.17
N ASP A 462 4.44 14.04 12.92
CA ASP A 462 4.40 15.19 12.01
C ASP A 462 3.96 14.79 10.61
N PRO A 463 2.69 14.99 10.23
CA PRO A 463 2.19 14.59 8.92
C PRO A 463 2.56 15.55 7.78
N THR A 464 3.31 16.62 8.03
CA THR A 464 3.58 17.71 7.07
C THR A 464 4.21 17.19 5.78
N LEU A 465 5.18 16.28 5.87
CA LEU A 465 5.90 15.71 4.73
C LEU A 465 5.31 14.39 4.21
N ASN A 466 4.31 13.82 4.88
CA ASN A 466 3.79 12.47 4.56
C ASN A 466 3.23 12.37 3.13
N VAL A 467 2.78 13.47 2.53
CA VAL A 467 2.33 13.52 1.14
C VAL A 467 3.45 13.11 0.16
N ILE A 468 4.72 13.36 0.49
CA ILE A 468 5.88 12.98 -0.35
C ILE A 468 5.96 11.44 -0.47
N ALA A 469 5.72 10.70 0.62
CA ALA A 469 5.72 9.23 0.58
C ALA A 469 4.57 8.68 -0.26
N SER A 470 3.34 9.23 -0.13
CA SER A 470 2.21 8.82 -0.96
C SER A 470 2.43 9.12 -2.44
N LEU A 471 3.04 10.28 -2.75
CA LEU A 471 3.49 10.62 -4.10
C LEU A 471 4.52 9.63 -4.63
N TYR A 472 5.50 9.24 -3.82
CA TYR A 472 6.51 8.26 -4.20
C TYR A 472 5.85 6.93 -4.59
N VAL A 473 4.97 6.39 -3.76
CA VAL A 473 4.22 5.16 -4.07
C VAL A 473 3.44 5.28 -5.38
N LYS A 474 2.72 6.40 -5.56
CA LYS A 474 1.96 6.69 -6.78
C LYS A 474 2.86 6.76 -8.01
N GLN A 475 3.98 7.45 -7.92
CA GLN A 475 4.90 7.65 -9.05
C GLN A 475 5.65 6.36 -9.40
N VAL A 476 6.10 5.56 -8.43
CA VAL A 476 6.67 4.23 -8.67
C VAL A 476 5.65 3.36 -9.41
N TYR A 477 4.40 3.30 -8.92
CA TYR A 477 3.36 2.54 -9.61
C TYR A 477 3.13 3.04 -11.04
N THR A 478 3.00 4.35 -11.23
CA THR A 478 2.70 4.96 -12.53
C THR A 478 3.83 4.74 -13.53
N SER A 479 5.08 4.93 -13.10
CA SER A 479 6.28 4.68 -13.90
C SER A 479 6.34 3.22 -14.35
N LEU A 480 6.24 2.29 -13.40
CA LEU A 480 6.29 0.85 -13.69
C LEU A 480 5.12 0.38 -14.56
N ALA A 481 3.90 0.86 -14.29
CA ALA A 481 2.72 0.50 -15.07
C ALA A 481 2.81 0.99 -16.51
N ARG A 482 3.41 2.16 -16.75
CA ARG A 482 3.63 2.70 -18.10
C ARG A 482 4.65 1.86 -18.86
N VAL A 483 5.83 1.62 -18.27
CA VAL A 483 6.86 0.78 -18.89
C VAL A 483 6.32 -0.62 -19.17
N ALA A 484 5.56 -1.21 -18.22
CA ALA A 484 4.89 -2.49 -18.43
C ALA A 484 3.93 -2.49 -19.61
N SER A 485 3.20 -1.39 -19.83
CA SER A 485 2.27 -1.28 -20.96
C SER A 485 2.99 -1.20 -22.32
N GLN A 486 4.23 -0.77 -22.32
CA GLN A 486 5.10 -0.71 -23.53
C GLN A 486 5.90 -2.01 -23.70
N ALA A 487 6.16 -2.75 -22.63
CA ALA A 487 6.89 -4.01 -22.67
C ALA A 487 6.08 -5.11 -23.36
N THR A 488 6.76 -5.97 -24.13
CA THR A 488 6.14 -7.09 -24.88
C THR A 488 5.35 -8.05 -23.99
N SER A 489 5.78 -8.22 -22.72
CA SER A 489 5.09 -9.09 -21.74
C SER A 489 3.85 -8.43 -21.12
N GLY A 490 3.66 -7.12 -21.27
CA GLY A 490 2.62 -6.34 -20.58
C GLY A 490 2.81 -6.22 -19.08
N ARG A 491 3.96 -6.61 -18.53
CA ARG A 491 4.21 -6.68 -17.07
C ARG A 491 5.67 -6.41 -16.73
N CYS A 492 5.92 -6.05 -15.47
CA CYS A 492 7.27 -5.90 -14.94
C CYS A 492 8.02 -7.22 -14.99
N GLU A 493 9.31 -7.18 -15.33
CA GLU A 493 10.22 -8.33 -15.37
C GLU A 493 10.41 -8.88 -13.96
N ARG A 494 10.66 -8.01 -13.00
CA ARG A 494 10.76 -8.33 -11.58
C ARG A 494 9.45 -8.04 -10.91
N GLN A 495 9.01 -8.95 -10.05
CA GLN A 495 7.85 -8.73 -9.19
C GLN A 495 8.13 -7.57 -8.23
N VAL A 496 7.16 -6.66 -8.05
CA VAL A 496 7.26 -5.56 -7.11
C VAL A 496 6.16 -5.68 -6.06
N ILE A 497 6.58 -5.64 -4.80
CA ILE A 497 5.71 -5.79 -3.64
C ILE A 497 5.63 -4.47 -2.91
N PHE A 498 4.46 -3.88 -2.86
CA PHE A 498 4.16 -2.76 -1.99
C PHE A 498 3.68 -3.32 -0.65
N LEU A 499 4.47 -3.14 0.39
CA LEU A 499 4.15 -3.53 1.77
C LEU A 499 3.93 -2.25 2.58
N LEU A 500 2.69 -1.78 2.59
CA LEU A 500 2.34 -0.49 3.19
C LEU A 500 1.86 -0.70 4.62
N ASP A 501 2.81 -0.72 5.57
CA ASP A 501 2.47 -0.79 6.99
C ASP A 501 1.83 0.54 7.42
N GLU A 502 0.82 0.46 8.25
CA GLU A 502 -0.01 1.59 8.67
C GLU A 502 -0.57 2.44 7.49
N PHE A 503 -0.99 1.75 6.42
CA PHE A 503 -1.58 2.38 5.23
C PHE A 503 -2.71 3.36 5.56
N GLY A 504 -3.48 3.09 6.62
CA GLY A 504 -4.53 3.98 7.11
C GLY A 504 -4.06 5.33 7.67
N ASN A 505 -2.75 5.51 7.91
CA ASN A 505 -2.16 6.75 8.41
C ASN A 505 -1.43 7.54 7.30
N MET A 506 -1.24 6.96 6.12
CA MET A 506 -0.70 7.67 4.97
C MET A 506 -1.76 8.60 4.36
N PRO A 507 -1.38 9.75 3.79
CA PRO A 507 -2.27 10.52 2.92
C PRO A 507 -2.82 9.65 1.78
N ALA A 508 -4.07 9.90 1.38
CA ALA A 508 -4.71 9.11 0.33
C ALA A 508 -3.91 9.14 -0.97
N ILE A 509 -3.67 7.95 -1.54
CA ILE A 509 -3.01 7.79 -2.82
C ILE A 509 -4.07 7.97 -3.93
N GLU A 510 -3.84 8.92 -4.82
CA GLU A 510 -4.75 9.21 -5.93
C GLU A 510 -5.03 7.98 -6.78
N GLY A 511 -6.31 7.68 -7.01
CA GLY A 511 -6.76 6.57 -7.84
C GLY A 511 -6.43 5.18 -7.28
N MET A 512 -6.24 5.02 -5.98
CA MET A 512 -5.88 3.74 -5.34
C MET A 512 -6.86 2.62 -5.67
N ALA A 513 -8.16 2.91 -5.75
CA ALA A 513 -9.18 1.92 -6.15
C ALA A 513 -8.94 1.38 -7.56
N ASN A 514 -8.54 2.23 -8.50
CA ASN A 514 -8.17 1.81 -9.86
C ASN A 514 -6.84 1.06 -9.88
N ILE A 515 -5.85 1.54 -9.12
CA ILE A 515 -4.52 0.91 -9.01
C ILE A 515 -4.66 -0.55 -8.58
N ILE A 516 -5.37 -0.80 -7.48
CA ILE A 516 -5.49 -2.14 -6.90
C ILE A 516 -6.28 -3.13 -7.78
N THR A 517 -7.14 -2.59 -8.65
CA THR A 517 -7.93 -3.40 -9.59
C THR A 517 -7.07 -3.98 -10.72
N VAL A 518 -6.06 -3.24 -11.19
CA VAL A 518 -5.31 -3.61 -12.41
C VAL A 518 -3.84 -3.98 -12.16
N CYS A 519 -3.30 -3.73 -10.97
CA CYS A 519 -1.87 -3.89 -10.65
C CYS A 519 -1.36 -5.32 -10.83
N LEU A 520 -2.18 -6.33 -10.52
CA LEU A 520 -1.79 -7.75 -10.56
C LEU A 520 -1.37 -8.20 -11.96
N GLY A 521 -2.05 -7.72 -13.01
CA GLY A 521 -1.70 -8.00 -14.41
C GLY A 521 -0.31 -7.50 -14.79
N ARG A 522 0.19 -6.48 -14.09
CA ARG A 522 1.51 -5.87 -14.31
C ARG A 522 2.61 -6.42 -13.41
N ASN A 523 2.38 -7.52 -12.70
CA ASN A 523 3.29 -8.12 -11.72
C ASN A 523 3.59 -7.23 -10.50
N LEU A 524 2.66 -6.32 -10.17
CA LEU A 524 2.69 -5.45 -9.00
C LEU A 524 1.68 -5.97 -7.98
N ARG A 525 2.06 -6.06 -6.69
CA ARG A 525 1.18 -6.55 -5.62
C ARG A 525 1.19 -5.60 -4.44
N PHE A 526 0.03 -5.43 -3.83
CA PHE A 526 -0.14 -4.59 -2.65
C PHE A 526 -0.50 -5.43 -1.44
N ASN A 527 0.21 -5.20 -0.34
CA ASN A 527 -0.11 -5.67 1.00
C ASN A 527 -0.43 -4.44 1.83
N LEU A 528 -1.71 -4.18 2.05
CA LEU A 528 -2.21 -3.01 2.75
C LEU A 528 -2.45 -3.38 4.21
N VAL A 529 -1.76 -2.73 5.13
CA VAL A 529 -1.90 -2.98 6.57
C VAL A 529 -2.65 -1.83 7.22
N ILE A 530 -3.77 -2.15 7.86
CA ILE A 530 -4.66 -1.19 8.52
C ILE A 530 -5.01 -1.65 9.93
N GLN A 531 -5.57 -0.77 10.73
CA GLN A 531 -6.04 -1.10 12.07
C GLN A 531 -7.54 -1.45 12.10
N SER A 532 -8.33 -0.80 11.23
CA SER A 532 -9.77 -1.04 11.09
C SER A 532 -10.25 -0.59 9.70
N TYR A 533 -11.41 -1.07 9.27
CA TYR A 533 -12.06 -0.61 8.04
C TYR A 533 -12.43 0.86 8.07
N ALA A 534 -12.70 1.41 9.25
CA ALA A 534 -12.99 2.84 9.43
C ALA A 534 -11.85 3.75 8.92
N GLN A 535 -10.59 3.30 9.00
CA GLN A 535 -9.46 4.05 8.43
C GLN A 535 -9.56 4.14 6.90
N LEU A 536 -9.89 3.04 6.20
CA LEU A 536 -10.08 3.06 4.75
C LEU A 536 -11.26 3.92 4.33
N GLU A 537 -12.38 3.82 5.04
CA GLU A 537 -13.58 4.62 4.77
C GLU A 537 -13.31 6.12 4.96
N ASN A 538 -12.57 6.49 6.00
CA ASN A 538 -12.18 7.87 6.26
C ASN A 538 -11.25 8.46 5.19
N LEU A 539 -10.38 7.65 4.59
CA LEU A 539 -9.41 8.12 3.59
C LEU A 539 -9.94 8.08 2.17
N TYR A 540 -10.73 7.06 1.83
CA TYR A 540 -11.12 6.76 0.44
C TYR A 540 -12.63 6.86 0.20
N GLY A 541 -13.44 7.30 1.20
CA GLY A 541 -14.89 7.36 1.07
C GLY A 541 -15.46 6.02 0.57
N GLU A 542 -16.37 6.01 -0.37
CA GLU A 542 -16.99 4.79 -0.93
C GLU A 542 -16.00 3.86 -1.67
N ASP A 543 -14.87 4.37 -2.14
CA ASP A 543 -13.84 3.60 -2.84
C ASP A 543 -13.20 2.52 -1.97
N TRP A 544 -13.32 2.62 -0.63
CA TRP A 544 -12.80 1.60 0.27
C TRP A 544 -13.34 0.19 -0.02
N LYS A 545 -14.60 0.10 -0.50
CA LYS A 545 -15.24 -1.17 -0.86
C LYS A 545 -14.59 -1.80 -2.08
N THR A 546 -14.16 -0.97 -3.04
CA THR A 546 -13.42 -1.42 -4.22
C THR A 546 -12.02 -1.90 -3.82
N ILE A 547 -11.36 -1.18 -2.90
CA ILE A 547 -10.03 -1.56 -2.39
C ILE A 547 -10.11 -2.92 -1.67
N ASP A 548 -11.04 -3.09 -0.73
CA ASP A 548 -11.26 -4.34 -0.01
C ASP A 548 -11.63 -5.49 -0.94
N GLY A 549 -12.55 -5.26 -1.89
CA GLY A 549 -13.02 -6.25 -2.84
C GLY A 549 -11.94 -6.78 -3.81
N ASN A 550 -10.89 -5.99 -4.07
CA ASN A 550 -9.74 -6.38 -4.90
C ASN A 550 -8.56 -6.95 -4.09
N CYS A 551 -8.68 -7.03 -2.76
CA CYS A 551 -7.78 -7.80 -1.93
C CYS A 551 -8.24 -9.26 -1.88
N GLY A 552 -7.52 -10.15 -2.57
CA GLY A 552 -7.88 -11.57 -2.67
C GLY A 552 -7.80 -12.32 -1.35
N ASN A 553 -6.98 -11.84 -0.41
CA ASN A 553 -6.88 -12.34 0.95
C ASN A 553 -7.09 -11.20 1.95
N THR A 554 -7.86 -11.48 3.00
CA THR A 554 -7.95 -10.64 4.19
C THR A 554 -7.33 -11.39 5.36
N HIS A 555 -6.21 -10.90 5.87
CA HIS A 555 -5.53 -11.41 7.07
C HIS A 555 -6.02 -10.59 8.27
N TYR A 556 -6.65 -11.24 9.22
CA TYR A 556 -7.17 -10.58 10.40
C TYR A 556 -6.48 -11.16 11.66
N LEU A 557 -5.88 -10.27 12.44
CA LEU A 557 -5.20 -10.62 13.67
C LEU A 557 -6.05 -10.27 14.89
N LEU A 558 -6.31 -8.98 15.09
CA LEU A 558 -7.09 -8.48 16.22
C LEU A 558 -7.58 -7.05 15.95
N THR A 559 -8.78 -6.70 16.37
CA THR A 559 -9.26 -5.32 16.42
C THR A 559 -10.08 -5.06 17.67
N ALA A 560 -10.06 -3.82 18.14
CA ALA A 560 -10.98 -3.34 19.17
C ALA A 560 -12.25 -2.71 18.56
N ASP A 561 -12.30 -2.53 17.24
CA ASP A 561 -13.43 -1.96 16.53
C ASP A 561 -14.50 -3.02 16.26
N GLU A 562 -15.67 -2.85 16.89
CA GLU A 562 -16.79 -3.79 16.78
C GLU A 562 -17.33 -3.89 15.35
N SER A 563 -17.36 -2.77 14.62
CA SER A 563 -17.85 -2.74 13.23
C SER A 563 -16.97 -3.59 12.30
N THR A 564 -15.66 -3.51 12.46
CA THR A 564 -14.70 -4.35 11.74
C THR A 564 -14.83 -5.82 12.13
N ALA A 565 -14.95 -6.14 13.44
CA ALA A 565 -15.12 -7.51 13.91
C ALA A 565 -16.43 -8.14 13.38
N GLU A 566 -17.50 -7.36 13.34
CA GLU A 566 -18.79 -7.79 12.78
C GLU A 566 -18.69 -8.08 11.28
N LEU A 567 -17.99 -7.22 10.53
CA LEU A 567 -17.77 -7.43 9.09
C LEU A 567 -16.92 -8.70 8.83
N ILE A 568 -15.87 -8.92 9.60
CA ILE A 568 -15.04 -10.15 9.53
C ILE A 568 -15.88 -11.38 9.87
N SER A 569 -16.65 -11.35 10.95
CA SER A 569 -17.57 -12.43 11.35
C SER A 569 -18.54 -12.77 10.22
N LYS A 570 -19.11 -11.76 9.56
CA LYS A 570 -20.01 -11.93 8.40
C LYS A 570 -19.28 -12.53 7.19
N LYS A 571 -18.06 -12.08 6.90
CA LYS A 571 -17.24 -12.62 5.79
C LYS A 571 -16.82 -14.08 6.00
N LEU A 572 -16.66 -14.53 7.26
CA LEU A 572 -16.37 -15.95 7.57
C LEU A 572 -17.52 -16.88 7.21
N GLY A 573 -18.75 -16.37 7.19
CA GLY A 573 -19.95 -17.13 6.83
C GLY A 573 -20.56 -17.89 8.01
N GLU A 574 -21.61 -18.67 7.69
CA GLU A 574 -22.41 -19.41 8.67
C GLU A 574 -22.29 -20.91 8.46
N GLN A 575 -22.36 -21.64 9.57
CA GLN A 575 -22.44 -23.09 9.61
C GLN A 575 -23.76 -23.56 10.23
N THR A 576 -24.23 -24.70 9.79
CA THR A 576 -25.40 -25.35 10.36
C THR A 576 -25.00 -26.02 11.67
N ILE A 577 -25.65 -25.68 12.77
CA ILE A 577 -25.52 -26.34 14.05
C ILE A 577 -26.82 -27.06 14.40
N VAL A 578 -26.70 -28.20 15.08
CA VAL A 578 -27.84 -28.94 15.64
C VAL A 578 -27.95 -28.61 17.12
N THR A 579 -28.97 -27.87 17.48
CA THR A 579 -29.28 -27.55 18.87
C THR A 579 -30.19 -28.66 19.45
N LYS A 580 -29.82 -29.21 20.63
CA LYS A 580 -30.55 -30.25 21.29
C LYS A 580 -31.19 -29.67 22.56
N SER A 581 -32.52 -29.53 22.52
CA SER A 581 -33.30 -29.16 23.70
C SER A 581 -33.84 -30.40 24.41
N ARG A 582 -33.73 -30.47 25.71
CA ARG A 582 -34.32 -31.51 26.54
C ARG A 582 -35.34 -30.89 27.50
N SER A 583 -36.60 -31.32 27.37
CA SER A 583 -37.65 -30.94 28.32
C SER A 583 -38.18 -32.19 29.05
N GLY A 584 -38.41 -32.07 30.37
CA GLY A 584 -38.94 -33.14 31.18
C GLY A 584 -38.69 -32.88 32.67
N GLN A 585 -39.50 -33.47 33.56
CA GLN A 585 -39.29 -33.38 35.02
C GLN A 585 -38.02 -34.11 35.43
N THR A 586 -37.39 -33.68 36.55
CA THR A 586 -36.08 -34.14 37.00
C THR A 586 -35.94 -35.65 37.18
N PHE A 587 -37.04 -36.37 37.46
CA PHE A 587 -37.05 -37.79 37.69
C PHE A 587 -37.95 -38.59 36.67
N SER A 588 -38.38 -38.00 35.57
CA SER A 588 -39.18 -38.65 34.57
C SER A 588 -38.35 -39.50 33.62
N LEU A 589 -38.72 -40.76 33.40
CA LEU A 589 -38.10 -41.65 32.40
C LEU A 589 -38.44 -41.27 30.93
N SER A 590 -39.46 -40.45 30.74
CA SER A 590 -39.86 -39.94 29.42
C SER A 590 -39.41 -38.46 29.24
N LYS A 591 -38.14 -38.26 28.88
CA LYS A 591 -37.65 -36.93 28.49
C LYS A 591 -37.85 -36.72 26.99
N SER A 592 -38.57 -35.65 26.63
CA SER A 592 -38.68 -35.24 25.26
C SER A 592 -37.34 -34.59 24.80
N LYS A 593 -36.81 -35.05 23.68
CA LYS A 593 -35.60 -34.52 23.07
C LYS A 593 -35.99 -33.92 21.71
N THR A 594 -35.91 -32.60 21.61
CA THR A 594 -36.16 -31.89 20.34
C THR A 594 -34.81 -31.51 19.76
N GLU A 595 -34.59 -31.89 18.50
CA GLU A 595 -33.45 -31.46 17.71
C GLU A 595 -33.92 -30.39 16.72
N SER A 596 -33.32 -29.19 16.78
CA SER A 596 -33.56 -28.13 15.80
C SER A 596 -32.26 -27.77 15.09
N VAL A 597 -32.40 -27.29 13.86
CA VAL A 597 -31.28 -26.89 13.01
C VAL A 597 -31.22 -25.38 13.00
N ASP A 598 -30.14 -24.80 13.48
CA ASP A 598 -29.88 -23.35 13.48
C ASP A 598 -28.63 -22.98 12.69
N GLY A 599 -28.63 -21.73 12.16
CA GLY A 599 -27.45 -21.14 11.58
C GLY A 599 -26.62 -20.44 12.66
N ARG A 600 -25.32 -20.73 12.72
CA ARG A 600 -24.38 -20.00 13.57
C ARG A 600 -23.22 -19.51 12.72
N ARG A 601 -22.79 -18.27 12.89
CA ARG A 601 -21.55 -17.79 12.31
C ARG A 601 -20.37 -18.66 12.75
N LEU A 602 -19.38 -18.85 11.86
CA LEU A 602 -18.17 -19.62 12.22
C LEU A 602 -17.51 -19.08 13.48
N LEU A 603 -17.35 -17.76 13.56
CA LEU A 603 -17.01 -17.02 14.76
C LEU A 603 -17.93 -15.81 14.87
N THR A 604 -18.44 -15.56 16.06
CA THR A 604 -19.17 -14.32 16.39
C THR A 604 -18.22 -13.13 16.46
N SER A 605 -18.73 -11.90 16.41
CA SER A 605 -17.89 -10.70 16.56
C SER A 605 -17.10 -10.70 17.87
N THR A 606 -17.69 -11.16 18.96
CA THR A 606 -17.00 -11.30 20.25
C THR A 606 -15.86 -12.33 20.20
N GLU A 607 -16.06 -13.46 19.53
CA GLU A 607 -15.00 -14.47 19.35
C GLU A 607 -13.89 -13.96 18.43
N VAL A 608 -14.23 -13.16 17.41
CA VAL A 608 -13.28 -12.50 16.53
C VAL A 608 -12.43 -11.47 17.28
N MET A 609 -13.03 -10.70 18.19
CA MET A 609 -12.30 -9.76 19.06
C MET A 609 -11.49 -10.45 20.16
N GLY A 610 -11.73 -11.72 20.42
CA GLY A 610 -11.07 -12.51 21.47
C GLY A 610 -9.93 -13.40 20.97
N LEU A 611 -9.38 -13.20 19.78
CA LEU A 611 -8.25 -13.96 19.24
C LEU A 611 -7.02 -13.81 20.14
N LYS A 612 -6.27 -14.90 20.29
CA LYS A 612 -5.04 -14.93 21.09
C LYS A 612 -3.84 -14.51 20.27
N GLU A 613 -2.77 -14.15 20.94
CA GLU A 613 -1.48 -13.85 20.31
C GLU A 613 -1.04 -14.95 19.35
N GLY A 614 -0.60 -14.57 18.14
CA GLY A 614 -0.21 -15.48 17.07
C GLY A 614 -1.37 -16.15 16.32
N GLU A 615 -2.61 -16.05 16.82
CA GLU A 615 -3.77 -16.51 16.06
C GLU A 615 -4.12 -15.54 14.93
N MET A 616 -4.53 -16.09 13.80
CA MET A 616 -4.87 -15.31 12.62
C MET A 616 -6.00 -15.97 11.84
N LEU A 617 -6.92 -15.14 11.35
CA LEU A 617 -7.95 -15.57 10.39
C LEU A 617 -7.53 -15.10 9.00
N ILE A 618 -7.65 -15.97 8.00
CA ILE A 618 -7.39 -15.62 6.61
C ILE A 618 -8.60 -15.96 5.77
N ILE A 619 -9.26 -14.92 5.27
CA ILE A 619 -10.39 -15.02 4.35
C ILE A 619 -9.84 -14.95 2.93
N ARG A 620 -10.16 -15.94 2.10
CA ARG A 620 -9.60 -16.13 0.76
C ARG A 620 -10.71 -16.14 -0.27
N VAL A 621 -10.86 -15.06 -0.99
CA VAL A 621 -11.96 -14.93 -1.97
C VAL A 621 -11.61 -15.56 -3.33
N ILE A 622 -10.33 -15.47 -3.74
CA ILE A 622 -9.90 -15.76 -5.11
C ILE A 622 -9.25 -17.15 -5.26
N LYS A 623 -8.82 -17.80 -4.18
CA LYS A 623 -8.15 -19.11 -4.24
C LYS A 623 -9.10 -20.19 -4.74
N ARG A 624 -8.91 -20.66 -5.98
CA ARG A 624 -9.81 -21.63 -6.63
C ARG A 624 -9.18 -22.98 -6.96
N GLN A 625 -7.85 -23.09 -6.81
CA GLN A 625 -7.07 -24.28 -7.16
C GLN A 625 -6.01 -24.59 -6.10
N ASP A 626 -5.70 -25.87 -5.95
CA ASP A 626 -4.59 -26.35 -5.14
C ASP A 626 -3.26 -26.31 -5.91
N LYS A 627 -2.17 -26.81 -5.30
CA LYS A 627 -0.83 -26.91 -5.93
C LYS A 627 -0.82 -27.78 -7.18
N GLN A 628 -1.77 -28.69 -7.35
CA GLN A 628 -1.90 -29.60 -8.50
C GLN A 628 -2.93 -29.07 -9.53
N GLN A 629 -3.35 -27.79 -9.41
CA GLN A 629 -4.36 -27.16 -10.26
C GLN A 629 -5.75 -27.77 -10.16
N LYS A 630 -6.03 -28.62 -9.16
CA LYS A 630 -7.36 -29.14 -8.91
C LYS A 630 -8.25 -28.07 -8.31
N ARG A 631 -9.51 -28.04 -8.75
CA ARG A 631 -10.51 -27.09 -8.26
C ARG A 631 -10.81 -27.34 -6.78
N ILE A 632 -10.78 -26.27 -5.99
CA ILE A 632 -11.09 -26.30 -4.56
C ILE A 632 -12.18 -25.27 -4.22
N GLN A 633 -12.82 -25.47 -3.07
CA GLN A 633 -13.61 -24.43 -2.41
C GLN A 633 -12.71 -23.71 -1.38
N SER A 634 -12.62 -22.39 -1.49
CA SER A 634 -11.77 -21.59 -0.61
C SER A 634 -12.45 -21.31 0.73
N TYR A 635 -12.36 -22.27 1.64
CA TYR A 635 -12.76 -22.02 3.03
C TYR A 635 -11.74 -21.13 3.73
N PRO A 636 -12.15 -20.29 4.70
CA PRO A 636 -11.22 -19.48 5.47
C PRO A 636 -10.24 -20.35 6.27
N LEU A 637 -9.04 -19.83 6.52
CA LEU A 637 -8.06 -20.44 7.42
C LEU A 637 -8.23 -19.85 8.81
N PHE A 638 -8.10 -20.68 9.82
CA PHE A 638 -7.92 -20.25 11.20
C PHE A 638 -6.61 -20.84 11.73
N LEU A 639 -5.61 -19.97 11.83
CA LEU A 639 -4.30 -20.33 12.36
C LEU A 639 -4.36 -20.26 13.88
N THR A 640 -4.29 -21.42 14.52
CA THR A 640 -4.37 -21.53 15.97
C THR A 640 -3.54 -22.72 16.46
N GLY A 641 -3.08 -22.68 17.70
CA GLY A 641 -2.28 -23.72 18.31
C GLY A 641 -1.02 -24.05 17.51
N ARG A 642 -0.93 -25.24 16.90
CA ARG A 642 0.26 -25.68 16.14
C ARG A 642 0.48 -24.97 14.82
N THR A 643 -0.54 -24.30 14.30
CA THR A 643 -0.48 -23.54 13.03
C THR A 643 -0.41 -22.04 13.26
N ALA A 644 -0.49 -21.57 14.51
CA ALA A 644 -0.33 -20.15 14.87
C ALA A 644 1.02 -19.62 14.38
N MET A 645 1.01 -18.35 14.00
CA MET A 645 2.24 -17.66 13.59
C MET A 645 3.11 -17.37 14.82
N LYS A 646 4.41 -17.54 14.65
CA LYS A 646 5.39 -17.14 15.64
C LYS A 646 5.75 -15.68 15.44
N TYR A 647 6.10 -15.01 16.52
CA TYR A 647 6.67 -13.69 16.47
C TYR A 647 8.10 -13.74 15.89
N ARG A 648 8.54 -12.67 15.22
CA ARG A 648 9.89 -12.55 14.65
C ARG A 648 10.98 -12.93 15.66
N TYR A 649 10.91 -12.42 16.89
CA TYR A 649 11.91 -12.67 17.93
C TYR A 649 12.05 -14.15 18.33
N GLU A 650 11.08 -15.00 18.01
CA GLU A 650 11.15 -16.43 18.30
C GLU A 650 11.94 -17.24 17.26
N TYR A 651 12.15 -16.72 16.04
CA TYR A 651 12.81 -17.47 14.97
C TYR A 651 13.63 -16.66 13.97
N LEU A 652 13.43 -15.35 13.86
CA LEU A 652 14.11 -14.44 12.92
C LEU A 652 14.96 -13.36 13.64
N ALA A 653 15.14 -13.44 14.95
CA ALA A 653 15.85 -12.42 15.73
C ALA A 653 17.30 -12.19 15.26
N ASP A 654 17.97 -13.24 14.80
CA ASP A 654 19.36 -13.16 14.31
C ASP A 654 19.45 -12.38 13.00
N ASP A 655 18.46 -12.56 12.10
CA ASP A 655 18.45 -11.95 10.78
C ASP A 655 17.84 -10.53 10.82
N PHE A 656 16.87 -10.29 11.71
CA PHE A 656 16.16 -9.01 11.86
C PHE A 656 16.24 -8.53 13.30
N ASN A 657 17.37 -7.90 13.65
CA ASN A 657 17.61 -7.40 15.00
C ASN A 657 16.96 -6.03 15.20
N THR A 658 16.03 -5.92 16.14
CA THR A 658 15.33 -4.66 16.50
C THR A 658 16.02 -3.84 17.59
N ASP A 659 17.17 -4.28 18.11
CA ASP A 659 17.93 -3.51 19.09
C ASP A 659 18.66 -2.30 18.45
N ARG A 660 18.68 -2.26 17.11
CA ARG A 660 19.30 -1.18 16.36
C ARG A 660 18.29 -0.07 16.06
N SER A 661 18.78 1.16 16.19
CA SER A 661 18.06 2.36 15.78
C SER A 661 18.50 2.80 14.38
N ILE A 662 17.66 3.54 13.67
CA ILE A 662 18.01 4.20 12.42
C ILE A 662 19.24 5.11 12.57
N ASN A 663 19.44 5.69 13.74
CA ASN A 663 20.59 6.57 14.04
C ASN A 663 21.91 5.82 14.10
N ASP A 664 21.91 4.50 14.25
CA ASP A 664 23.09 3.64 14.27
C ASP A 664 23.56 3.26 12.85
N LEU A 665 22.79 3.63 11.83
CA LEU A 665 23.03 3.28 10.44
C LEU A 665 23.61 4.46 9.66
N VAL A 666 24.59 4.17 8.80
CA VAL A 666 25.07 5.13 7.81
C VAL A 666 24.16 5.09 6.60
N ILE A 667 23.51 6.20 6.30
CA ILE A 667 22.63 6.37 5.14
C ILE A 667 23.33 7.32 4.18
N PRO A 668 23.67 6.88 2.96
CA PRO A 668 24.23 7.76 1.93
C PRO A 668 23.23 8.88 1.60
N CYS A 669 23.70 10.12 1.60
CA CYS A 669 22.88 11.29 1.31
C CYS A 669 23.55 12.14 0.22
N ALA A 670 23.09 11.95 -1.02
CA ALA A 670 23.65 12.64 -2.18
C ALA A 670 23.43 14.17 -2.14
N HIS A 671 22.36 14.62 -1.49
CA HIS A 671 21.97 16.02 -1.39
C HIS A 671 22.51 16.75 -0.12
N ALA A 672 23.30 16.09 0.72
CA ALA A 672 23.74 16.65 2.00
C ALA A 672 24.49 18.00 1.85
N HIS A 673 25.28 18.14 0.79
CA HIS A 673 26.11 19.31 0.52
C HIS A 673 25.62 20.14 -0.67
N LEU A 674 24.39 19.91 -1.16
CA LEU A 674 23.85 20.64 -2.29
C LEU A 674 23.60 22.11 -1.92
N ASP A 675 24.21 23.04 -2.69
CA ASP A 675 23.94 24.47 -2.51
C ASP A 675 22.66 24.86 -3.26
N LEU A 676 21.61 25.22 -2.52
CA LEU A 676 20.34 25.63 -3.09
C LEU A 676 20.44 26.90 -3.95
N ASN A 677 21.46 27.77 -3.73
CA ASN A 677 21.62 28.95 -4.55
C ASN A 677 22.02 28.62 -6.00
N THR A 678 22.74 27.52 -6.22
CA THR A 678 23.11 27.06 -7.58
C THR A 678 21.91 26.55 -8.36
N LEU A 679 20.85 26.13 -7.67
CA LEU A 679 19.61 25.62 -8.28
C LEU A 679 18.63 26.74 -8.61
N ARG A 680 18.81 27.96 -8.12
CA ARG A 680 17.85 29.06 -8.35
C ARG A 680 17.73 29.38 -9.83
N VAL A 681 16.48 29.51 -10.28
CA VAL A 681 16.14 29.93 -11.64
C VAL A 681 15.80 31.42 -11.60
N PRO A 682 16.49 32.29 -12.39
CA PRO A 682 16.04 33.66 -12.56
C PRO A 682 14.78 33.67 -13.43
N PHE A 683 13.68 34.23 -12.96
CA PHE A 683 12.43 34.31 -13.71
C PHE A 683 12.43 35.54 -14.61
N HIS A 684 12.67 35.31 -15.92
CA HIS A 684 12.68 36.39 -16.93
C HIS A 684 11.27 36.59 -17.48
N LEU A 685 10.82 37.85 -17.47
CA LEU A 685 9.63 38.27 -18.15
C LEU A 685 10.03 38.59 -19.62
N GLY A 686 9.28 38.10 -20.61
CA GLY A 686 9.61 38.30 -22.04
C GLY A 686 9.84 39.78 -22.39
N ALA A 687 10.64 40.06 -23.41
CA ALA A 687 11.19 41.38 -23.79
C ALA A 687 10.17 42.50 -24.10
N SER A 688 8.86 42.25 -24.01
CA SER A 688 7.80 43.26 -24.20
C SER A 688 7.39 44.00 -22.92
N VAL A 689 7.92 43.61 -21.74
CA VAL A 689 7.55 44.20 -20.48
C VAL A 689 8.79 44.84 -19.87
N ALA A 690 8.85 46.19 -19.96
CA ALA A 690 9.85 46.94 -19.20
C ALA A 690 9.50 46.78 -17.69
N SER A 691 10.22 45.93 -16.98
CA SER A 691 10.14 45.88 -15.55
C SER A 691 10.58 47.22 -15.00
N LYS A 692 9.66 48.00 -14.41
CA LYS A 692 10.07 48.80 -13.26
C LYS A 692 10.23 47.80 -12.10
N THR A 693 11.38 47.17 -12.04
CA THR A 693 11.93 46.86 -10.72
C THR A 693 11.87 48.18 -9.98
N VAL A 694 11.12 48.24 -8.93
CA VAL A 694 11.47 49.13 -7.86
C VAL A 694 12.86 48.59 -7.43
N GLU A 695 13.89 49.10 -8.08
CA GLU A 695 15.20 49.10 -7.50
C GLU A 695 14.98 49.79 -6.16
N THR A 696 14.88 49.06 -5.11
CA THR A 696 15.26 49.54 -3.80
C THR A 696 16.75 49.72 -3.92
N ASP A 697 17.15 50.86 -4.54
CA ASP A 697 18.48 51.41 -4.37
C ASP A 697 18.76 51.36 -2.85
N GLU A 698 19.85 50.73 -2.47
CA GLU A 698 20.31 50.79 -1.08
C GLU A 698 20.44 52.24 -0.60
N GLU A 699 20.54 53.24 -1.52
CA GLU A 699 20.52 54.68 -1.25
C GLU A 699 19.13 55.24 -0.93
N THR A 700 17.99 54.60 -1.31
CA THR A 700 16.66 55.11 -0.98
C THR A 700 16.06 54.58 0.32
N LEU A 701 16.70 53.58 0.96
CA LEU A 701 16.33 53.12 2.30
C LEU A 701 16.61 54.16 3.42
N ASP A 702 17.52 55.11 3.18
CA ASP A 702 17.77 56.21 4.09
C ASP A 702 16.72 57.36 3.98
N ALA A 703 15.89 57.37 2.95
CA ALA A 703 14.85 58.41 2.71
C ALA A 703 13.47 58.00 3.20
N LYS A 704 13.25 56.78 3.72
CA LYS A 704 11.94 56.44 4.34
C LYS A 704 11.90 57.08 5.72
N GLU A 705 11.11 58.15 5.86
CA GLU A 705 10.76 58.74 7.17
C GLU A 705 9.94 57.75 7.99
N TRP A 706 10.63 56.91 8.78
CA TRP A 706 10.00 56.06 9.77
C TRP A 706 9.28 56.90 10.83
N ARG A 707 8.04 56.55 11.15
CA ARG A 707 7.31 57.19 12.26
C ARG A 707 7.67 56.50 13.58
N VAL A 708 7.50 57.20 14.67
CA VAL A 708 7.80 56.71 16.01
C VAL A 708 7.00 55.42 16.32
N CYS A 709 5.74 55.36 15.91
CA CYS A 709 4.90 54.17 16.08
C CYS A 709 5.39 52.93 15.26
N ASP A 710 6.11 53.13 14.16
CA ASP A 710 6.65 52.04 13.34
C ASP A 710 7.89 51.38 13.98
N VAL A 711 8.61 52.16 14.79
CA VAL A 711 9.90 51.76 15.39
C VAL A 711 9.79 51.42 16.87
N LEU A 712 8.98 52.17 17.64
CA LEU A 712 8.77 51.94 19.06
C LEU A 712 7.40 51.33 19.36
N GLN A 713 7.37 50.29 20.18
CA GLN A 713 6.14 49.65 20.57
C GLN A 713 5.30 50.63 21.42
N PRO A 714 3.95 50.67 21.22
CA PRO A 714 3.05 51.54 22.00
C PRO A 714 3.20 51.38 23.51
N LYS A 715 3.60 50.19 23.98
CA LYS A 715 3.85 49.89 25.39
C LYS A 715 5.05 50.66 25.97
N ILE A 716 6.09 50.84 25.15
CA ILE A 716 7.30 51.59 25.53
C ILE A 716 6.99 53.11 25.56
N LEU A 717 6.28 53.59 24.55
CA LEU A 717 5.87 55.00 24.48
C LEU A 717 4.96 55.39 25.65
N ARG A 718 3.95 54.59 25.98
CA ARG A 718 3.06 54.83 27.13
C ARG A 718 3.75 54.70 28.50
N SER A 719 4.87 54.04 28.59
CA SER A 719 5.66 53.96 29.84
C SER A 719 6.49 55.24 30.10
N ILE A 720 6.69 56.04 29.06
CA ILE A 720 7.53 57.26 29.12
C ILE A 720 6.70 58.54 28.95
N PHE A 721 5.66 58.49 28.10
CA PHE A 721 4.78 59.61 27.75
C PHE A 721 3.33 59.31 28.12
N GLU A 722 2.66 60.31 28.71
CA GLU A 722 1.23 60.22 29.06
C GLU A 722 0.30 60.45 27.85
N THR A 723 0.84 60.93 26.72
CA THR A 723 0.09 61.30 25.50
C THR A 723 0.59 60.54 24.29
N THR A 724 -0.25 60.38 23.27
CA THR A 724 0.05 59.74 21.97
C THR A 724 0.49 60.75 20.90
N GLU A 725 0.73 62.01 21.25
CA GLU A 725 1.11 63.09 20.31
C GLU A 725 2.42 62.78 19.54
N HIS A 726 3.30 61.99 20.12
CA HIS A 726 4.58 61.66 19.54
C HIS A 726 4.57 60.48 18.58
N ASP A 727 3.50 59.72 18.55
CA ASP A 727 3.38 58.46 17.76
C ASP A 727 3.46 58.73 16.26
N THR A 728 3.04 59.90 15.79
CA THR A 728 2.97 60.28 14.37
C THR A 728 4.22 61.08 13.90
N LEU A 729 5.14 61.39 14.78
CA LEU A 729 6.39 62.11 14.42
C LEU A 729 7.31 61.22 13.64
N SER A 730 8.07 61.77 12.72
CA SER A 730 9.21 61.03 12.11
C SER A 730 10.28 60.75 13.18
N ILE A 731 10.99 59.63 13.03
CA ILE A 731 12.07 59.26 13.96
C ILE A 731 13.11 60.40 14.07
N ALA A 732 13.48 61.02 12.94
CA ALA A 732 14.42 62.15 12.91
C ALA A 732 13.92 63.35 13.73
N ALA A 733 12.65 63.74 13.55
CA ALA A 733 12.05 64.83 14.32
C ALA A 733 11.93 64.49 15.81
N PHE A 734 11.63 63.22 16.15
CA PHE A 734 11.54 62.74 17.52
C PHE A 734 12.90 62.71 18.22
N GLU A 735 13.94 62.21 17.55
CA GLU A 735 15.30 62.22 18.09
C GLU A 735 15.86 63.64 18.27
N GLN A 736 15.54 64.56 17.34
CA GLN A 736 15.88 65.95 17.44
C GLN A 736 15.13 66.62 18.63
N GLY A 737 13.83 66.38 18.76
CA GLY A 737 13.02 66.90 19.85
C GLY A 737 13.49 66.42 21.23
N ILE A 738 13.97 65.18 21.35
CA ILE A 738 14.59 64.63 22.56
C ILE A 738 15.96 65.29 22.82
N THR A 739 16.72 65.60 21.75
CA THR A 739 18.03 66.20 21.86
C THR A 739 17.92 67.70 22.26
N ASP A 740 17.02 68.44 21.64
CA ASP A 740 16.77 69.85 21.86
C ASP A 740 15.91 70.11 23.10
N LYS A 741 15.53 69.10 23.86
CA LYS A 741 14.68 69.13 25.06
C LYS A 741 13.29 69.74 24.84
N THR A 742 12.83 69.76 23.60
CA THR A 742 11.45 70.11 23.26
C THR A 742 10.47 69.00 23.61
N ILE A 743 10.93 67.73 23.62
CA ILE A 743 10.23 66.61 24.17
C ILE A 743 10.79 66.29 25.56
N PRO A 744 10.01 66.42 26.64
CA PRO A 744 10.49 66.34 28.01
C PRO A 744 10.77 64.87 28.37
N VAL A 745 12.05 64.51 28.48
CA VAL A 745 12.51 63.18 28.91
C VAL A 745 13.72 63.35 29.85
N THR A 746 13.84 62.46 30.83
CA THR A 746 15.00 62.41 31.70
C THR A 746 16.24 61.93 30.93
N ASP A 747 17.45 62.20 31.40
CA ASP A 747 18.69 61.79 30.72
C ASP A 747 18.78 60.26 30.58
N ASN A 748 18.29 59.51 31.54
CA ASN A 748 18.23 58.04 31.48
C ASN A 748 17.21 57.57 30.41
N GLN A 749 16.06 58.20 30.32
CA GLN A 749 15.05 57.90 29.28
C GLN A 749 15.54 58.26 27.88
N ARG A 750 16.31 59.37 27.76
CA ARG A 750 16.91 59.78 26.50
C ARG A 750 17.92 58.74 26.00
N HIS A 751 18.81 58.28 26.88
CA HIS A 751 19.79 57.23 26.53
C HIS A 751 19.12 55.92 26.15
N PHE A 752 18.09 55.52 26.89
CA PHE A 752 17.30 54.30 26.63
C PHE A 752 16.56 54.38 25.28
N LEU A 753 15.88 55.48 24.97
CA LEU A 753 15.17 55.65 23.70
C LEU A 753 16.14 55.66 22.52
N LYS A 754 17.23 56.39 22.56
CA LYS A 754 18.27 56.41 21.51
C LYS A 754 18.85 55.00 21.25
N THR A 755 19.07 54.23 22.28
CA THR A 755 19.63 52.87 22.18
C THR A 755 18.60 51.89 21.55
N ILE A 756 17.32 52.00 21.92
CA ILE A 756 16.28 51.12 21.34
C ILE A 756 15.98 51.52 19.89
N ILE A 757 15.90 52.79 19.57
CA ILE A 757 15.65 53.28 18.22
C ILE A 757 16.80 52.80 17.32
N SER A 758 18.06 53.00 17.70
CA SER A 758 19.21 52.54 16.91
C SER A 758 19.18 51.02 16.63
N LYS A 759 18.98 50.21 17.68
CA LYS A 759 18.91 48.75 17.54
C LYS A 759 17.72 48.27 16.69
N ARG A 760 16.59 48.97 16.74
CA ARG A 760 15.44 48.58 15.95
C ARG A 760 15.52 49.05 14.51
N LEU A 761 16.08 50.20 14.24
CA LEU A 761 16.38 50.65 12.89
C LEU A 761 17.39 49.73 12.20
N GLU A 762 18.40 49.29 12.94
CA GLU A 762 19.38 48.29 12.45
C GLU A 762 18.68 46.98 12.06
N LYS A 763 17.79 46.47 12.90
CA LYS A 763 16.99 45.26 12.58
C LYS A 763 16.05 45.47 11.39
N LEU A 764 15.40 46.61 11.29
CA LEU A 764 14.49 46.91 10.16
C LEU A 764 15.25 47.14 8.85
N ARG A 765 16.51 47.63 8.90
CA ARG A 765 17.40 47.74 7.72
C ARG A 765 17.88 46.36 7.22
N HIS A 766 18.08 45.42 8.11
CA HIS A 766 18.52 44.05 7.76
C HIS A 766 17.39 43.05 7.55
N GLY A 767 16.11 43.50 7.58
CA GLY A 767 14.95 42.65 7.26
C GLY A 767 14.70 41.51 8.28
N VAL A 768 15.12 41.66 9.52
CA VAL A 768 14.90 40.71 10.63
C VAL A 768 13.84 41.19 11.63
#